data_ba749db1935792c6e0ddf6d8ba45b5aa
#
_entry.id   ba749db1935792c6e0ddf6d8ba45b5aa
#
_cell.length_a   1.000
_cell.length_b   1.000
_cell.length_c   1.000
_cell.angle_alpha   90.00
_cell.angle_beta   90.00
_cell.angle_gamma   90.00
#
_symmetry.space_group_name_H-M   'P 1'
#
loop_
_entity.id
_entity.type
_entity.pdbx_description
1 polymer ?
#
loop_
_entity_poly.entity_id
_entity_poly.type
_entity_poly.pdbx_seq_one_letter_code
_entity_poly.pdbx_strand_id
1 'polypeptide(L)'
;MGKIQKISLALVGLIIGGSLVGCDDGRAGAEGAAKQLASAISTLDVGGVAFEGKDAAAANEQLHEVFKALEPGKPAVETGELKLEEDTATVPLAYNWKIGASEWKYSVTAELKKSGDSWLTVWKPALLVPDLVDGEILTKATESPQRADILGAGDAPLVTSRPVVNVGIDKQQLAGGDPAVSAGKLAELVGVDSAAFVSQVQAAGAEAFVVAITLRDDASRTVTDAQISAIPGARAIKESMPLAPTRTFARALLGTVGQANAEQIEKSGGALTAGDVTGTGGLQQQYDALLRGTDRVIIRAQKADLTAEEIRAAGTDPRRTVFDIPATPGTPLKTTLDPSLQQLAEGILAEIQPASAIVALRPSTGAVLAAASGPGSNGYNTAMLGQYAPGSTFKMVDSLAMFRNGMTPDSKVECTPTLTVDGRTFKNAEGYPAESLGSVTLRDAFAHSCNTAFISARDSVSQAQLESAATSLGVAVEAPKLGVDAFLGSVPGAAEGTEHAASMIGQGKILMSPLSAAVMAGSVAKGSPVSPQLVLNADAAVPGGAASGSPTAAAATPSSSASDAPPPAKTADKPITKEEATALADMMRAVVTSGHAGFLMDVPGSPVGAKTGTAEFGKENPPKTHAWIVAVHGDLAVAVFVEEGGLGATTSGPLLKEFLTAAR
;
A
#
# COMPACT_ATOMS: atom_id res chain seq x y z
N MET A 1 45.65 -14.87 29.82
CA MET A 1 46.83 -15.72 29.60
C MET A 1 46.83 -16.10 28.12
N GLY A 2 47.65 -15.61 27.30
CA GLY A 2 48.93 -15.72 26.84
C GLY A 2 49.27 -14.71 25.76
N LYS A 3 50.24 -13.89 26.00
CA LYS A 3 50.95 -13.01 25.08
C LYS A 3 51.79 -13.82 24.10
N ILE A 4 51.84 -13.45 22.82
CA ILE A 4 53.00 -13.76 21.97
C ILE A 4 53.41 -12.51 21.20
N GLN A 5 54.70 -12.28 21.33
CA GLN A 5 55.57 -11.18 21.04
C GLN A 5 55.80 -10.90 19.55
N LYS A 6 56.09 -9.61 19.32
CA LYS A 6 56.72 -9.05 18.12
C LYS A 6 58.14 -9.59 17.92
N ILE A 7 58.52 -9.86 16.67
CA ILE A 7 59.93 -9.91 16.28
C ILE A 7 60.09 -9.03 15.04
N SER A 8 60.83 -7.92 15.25
CA SER A 8 61.38 -7.07 14.20
C SER A 8 62.68 -7.70 13.69
N LEU A 9 62.81 -7.81 12.40
CA LEU A 9 64.13 -8.08 11.79
C LEU A 9 64.41 -6.95 10.79
N ALA A 10 65.33 -6.07 11.18
CA ALA A 10 65.94 -5.10 10.31
C ALA A 10 67.03 -5.79 9.47
N LEU A 11 66.92 -5.67 8.15
CA LEU A 11 68.00 -6.02 7.24
C LEU A 11 68.40 -4.77 6.47
N VAL A 12 69.53 -4.20 6.85
CA VAL A 12 70.23 -3.14 6.14
C VAL A 12 70.94 -3.79 4.94
N GLY A 13 70.45 -3.51 3.75
CA GLY A 13 71.09 -3.86 2.48
C GLY A 13 71.49 -2.61 1.74
N LEU A 14 72.76 -2.28 1.78
CA LEU A 14 73.41 -1.23 0.99
C LEU A 14 73.45 -1.70 -0.46
N ILE A 15 72.67 -1.11 -1.37
CA ILE A 15 72.78 -1.29 -2.81
C ILE A 15 73.17 0.03 -3.44
N ILE A 16 74.33 -0.04 -4.02
CA ILE A 16 75.05 0.96 -4.82
C ILE A 16 74.15 1.52 -5.94
N GLY A 17 74.06 2.82 -6.00
CA GLY A 17 73.38 3.52 -7.08
C GLY A 17 73.99 3.26 -8.46
N GLY A 18 73.20 2.65 -9.30
CA GLY A 18 73.35 2.74 -10.74
C GLY A 18 72.25 3.69 -11.23
N SER A 19 72.61 4.91 -11.55
CA SER A 19 71.73 5.85 -12.27
C SER A 19 71.51 5.26 -13.67
N LEU A 20 70.47 4.45 -13.84
CA LEU A 20 69.83 4.26 -15.13
C LEU A 20 69.07 5.57 -15.43
N VAL A 21 69.70 6.44 -16.21
CA VAL A 21 68.99 7.45 -16.98
C VAL A 21 68.17 6.66 -17.99
N GLY A 22 67.00 6.15 -17.57
CA GLY A 22 65.96 5.74 -18.49
C GLY A 22 65.51 7.01 -19.21
N CYS A 23 65.60 7.04 -20.53
CA CYS A 23 64.86 8.04 -21.31
C CYS A 23 63.42 7.96 -20.88
N ASP A 24 62.94 8.98 -20.14
CA ASP A 24 61.52 9.19 -19.87
C ASP A 24 60.92 9.47 -21.24
N ASP A 25 60.21 8.47 -21.80
CA ASP A 25 59.51 8.59 -23.08
C ASP A 25 58.31 9.54 -22.98
N GLY A 26 58.12 10.18 -21.82
CA GLY A 26 56.98 11.07 -21.52
C GLY A 26 55.68 10.33 -21.21
N ARG A 27 55.69 9.00 -21.22
CA ARG A 27 54.48 8.17 -20.98
C ARG A 27 53.88 8.42 -19.62
N ALA A 28 54.70 8.49 -18.55
CA ALA A 28 54.25 8.72 -17.19
C ALA A 28 53.54 10.06 -17.03
N GLY A 29 54.05 11.10 -17.72
CA GLY A 29 53.44 12.42 -17.76
C GLY A 29 52.07 12.42 -18.47
N ALA A 30 51.99 11.74 -19.64
CA ALA A 30 50.74 11.61 -20.38
C ALA A 30 49.67 10.81 -19.62
N GLU A 31 50.07 9.70 -18.97
CA GLU A 31 49.16 8.92 -18.10
C GLU A 31 48.68 9.72 -16.89
N GLY A 32 49.54 10.56 -16.31
CA GLY A 32 49.18 11.49 -15.23
C GLY A 32 48.10 12.49 -15.66
N ALA A 33 48.29 13.14 -16.81
CA ALA A 33 47.33 14.10 -17.37
C ALA A 33 46.00 13.42 -17.73
N ALA A 34 46.03 12.22 -18.30
CA ALA A 34 44.81 11.45 -18.61
C ALA A 34 44.01 11.09 -17.33
N LYS A 35 44.68 10.64 -16.28
CA LYS A 35 44.03 10.32 -14.99
C LYS A 35 43.47 11.58 -14.32
N GLN A 36 44.18 12.70 -14.42
CA GLN A 36 43.68 14.00 -13.93
C GLN A 36 42.40 14.41 -14.66
N LEU A 37 42.38 14.31 -15.99
CA LEU A 37 41.20 14.58 -16.81
C LEU A 37 40.01 13.67 -16.41
N ALA A 38 40.22 12.37 -16.33
CA ALA A 38 39.18 11.40 -15.96
C ALA A 38 38.60 11.68 -14.57
N SER A 39 39.48 11.97 -13.59
CA SER A 39 39.08 12.35 -12.22
C SER A 39 38.29 13.67 -12.20
N ALA A 40 38.74 14.67 -12.95
CA ALA A 40 38.10 15.97 -13.07
C ALA A 40 36.69 15.88 -13.69
N ILE A 41 36.54 15.10 -14.74
CA ILE A 41 35.21 14.83 -15.34
C ILE A 41 34.31 14.06 -14.38
N SER A 42 34.86 13.09 -13.63
CA SER A 42 34.08 12.32 -12.64
C SER A 42 33.54 13.18 -11.50
N THR A 43 34.19 14.30 -11.21
CA THR A 43 33.74 15.29 -10.22
C THR A 43 32.87 16.40 -10.81
N LEU A 44 32.77 16.46 -12.16
CA LEU A 44 32.20 17.56 -12.94
C LEU A 44 32.95 18.89 -12.69
N ASP A 45 34.29 18.86 -12.56
CA ASP A 45 35.11 20.04 -12.39
C ASP A 45 36.44 19.88 -13.12
N VAL A 46 36.53 20.45 -14.33
CA VAL A 46 37.73 20.42 -15.15
C VAL A 46 38.51 21.73 -15.09
N GLY A 47 38.17 22.64 -14.19
CA GLY A 47 38.84 23.94 -14.03
C GLY A 47 40.34 23.86 -13.67
N GLY A 48 40.78 22.71 -13.13
CA GLY A 48 42.19 22.43 -12.81
C GLY A 48 42.96 21.65 -13.90
N VAL A 49 42.32 21.35 -15.05
CA VAL A 49 42.96 20.57 -16.14
C VAL A 49 43.60 21.55 -17.13
N ALA A 50 44.81 21.22 -17.62
CA ALA A 50 45.50 22.01 -18.63
C ALA A 50 45.03 21.63 -20.04
N PHE A 51 44.54 22.59 -20.81
CA PHE A 51 44.02 22.38 -22.16
C PHE A 51 44.89 23.06 -23.22
N GLU A 52 44.95 22.49 -24.42
CA GLU A 52 45.55 23.09 -25.58
C GLU A 52 44.55 24.06 -26.25
N GLY A 53 44.86 25.35 -26.24
CA GLY A 53 44.08 26.35 -26.97
C GLY A 53 42.67 26.65 -26.41
N LYS A 54 42.33 26.11 -25.25
CA LYS A 54 41.07 26.34 -24.55
C LYS A 54 41.32 26.79 -23.11
N ASP A 55 40.58 27.82 -22.68
CA ASP A 55 40.58 28.23 -21.28
C ASP A 55 39.87 27.17 -20.41
N ALA A 56 40.46 26.83 -19.27
CA ALA A 56 39.92 25.80 -18.36
C ALA A 56 38.57 26.20 -17.76
N ALA A 57 38.34 27.50 -17.49
CA ALA A 57 37.04 27.98 -17.01
C ALA A 57 35.95 27.81 -18.08
N ALA A 58 36.27 28.15 -19.35
CA ALA A 58 35.34 27.95 -20.47
C ALA A 58 35.07 26.45 -20.78
N ALA A 59 36.06 25.58 -20.57
CA ALA A 59 35.86 24.15 -20.69
C ALA A 59 34.94 23.61 -19.56
N ASN A 60 35.11 24.11 -18.35
CA ASN A 60 34.28 23.78 -17.22
C ASN A 60 32.82 24.26 -17.37
N GLU A 61 32.60 25.46 -17.85
CA GLU A 61 31.26 25.96 -18.16
C GLU A 61 30.55 25.08 -19.19
N GLN A 62 31.25 24.76 -20.30
CA GLN A 62 30.70 23.89 -21.34
C GLN A 62 30.37 22.46 -20.80
N LEU A 63 31.20 21.91 -19.91
CA LEU A 63 30.94 20.61 -19.27
C LEU A 63 29.63 20.66 -18.47
N HIS A 64 29.43 21.70 -17.66
CA HIS A 64 28.18 21.88 -16.89
C HIS A 64 26.96 22.08 -17.79
N GLU A 65 27.07 22.88 -18.84
CA GLU A 65 25.99 23.07 -19.80
C GLU A 65 25.58 21.75 -20.44
N VAL A 66 26.55 20.95 -20.89
CA VAL A 66 26.28 19.66 -21.53
C VAL A 66 25.60 18.68 -20.56
N PHE A 67 26.08 18.57 -19.34
CA PHE A 67 25.57 17.58 -18.39
C PHE A 67 24.46 18.09 -17.44
N LYS A 68 24.03 19.33 -17.56
CA LYS A 68 23.01 19.97 -16.71
C LYS A 68 21.75 19.10 -16.51
N ALA A 69 21.27 18.45 -17.57
CA ALA A 69 20.06 17.58 -17.51
C ALA A 69 20.28 16.27 -16.75
N LEU A 70 21.53 15.93 -16.43
CA LEU A 70 21.90 14.72 -15.70
C LEU A 70 22.21 14.99 -14.22
N GLU A 71 22.41 16.25 -13.83
CA GLU A 71 22.67 16.66 -12.45
C GLU A 71 21.50 16.29 -11.52
N PRO A 72 21.78 15.95 -10.24
CA PRO A 72 23.08 15.91 -9.55
C PRO A 72 23.92 14.63 -9.77
N GLY A 73 23.53 13.78 -10.72
CA GLY A 73 24.28 12.57 -11.08
C GLY A 73 25.67 12.93 -11.60
N LYS A 74 26.65 12.06 -11.36
CA LYS A 74 28.02 12.18 -11.83
C LYS A 74 28.47 10.91 -12.51
N PRO A 75 29.29 10.97 -13.58
CA PRO A 75 29.84 9.78 -14.20
C PRO A 75 30.99 9.21 -13.38
N ALA A 76 31.17 7.89 -13.40
CA ALA A 76 32.48 7.31 -13.15
C ALA A 76 33.24 7.29 -14.49
N VAL A 77 34.47 7.81 -14.51
CA VAL A 77 35.31 7.84 -15.72
C VAL A 77 36.64 7.18 -15.42
N GLU A 78 36.97 6.18 -16.23
CA GLU A 78 38.21 5.42 -16.10
C GLU A 78 39.05 5.57 -17.38
N THR A 79 40.37 5.60 -17.22
CA THR A 79 41.31 5.63 -18.36
C THR A 79 41.64 4.24 -18.85
N GLY A 80 41.60 4.03 -20.18
CA GLY A 80 42.09 2.82 -20.81
C GLY A 80 43.61 2.85 -21.11
N GLU A 81 44.06 1.96 -21.96
CA GLU A 81 45.48 1.86 -22.36
C GLU A 81 45.87 3.08 -23.22
N LEU A 82 46.89 3.82 -22.76
CA LEU A 82 47.42 4.97 -23.46
C LEU A 82 48.35 4.54 -24.61
N LYS A 83 48.10 5.12 -25.79
CA LYS A 83 48.99 5.02 -26.98
C LYS A 83 49.75 6.32 -27.09
N LEU A 84 51.08 6.22 -27.12
CA LEU A 84 51.99 7.34 -27.24
C LEU A 84 52.63 7.35 -28.64
N GLU A 85 52.58 8.50 -29.30
CA GLU A 85 53.17 8.76 -30.62
C GLU A 85 53.94 10.09 -30.56
N GLU A 86 55.27 10.03 -30.34
CA GLU A 86 56.14 11.19 -30.18
C GLU A 86 55.61 12.24 -29.19
N ASP A 87 55.09 13.36 -29.68
CA ASP A 87 54.53 14.50 -28.89
C ASP A 87 53.00 14.45 -28.74
N THR A 88 52.36 13.34 -29.11
CA THR A 88 50.91 13.13 -28.96
C THR A 88 50.64 11.82 -28.21
N ALA A 89 49.56 11.82 -27.45
CA ALA A 89 49.07 10.58 -26.85
C ALA A 89 47.55 10.50 -26.99
N THR A 90 47.04 9.30 -27.16
CA THR A 90 45.60 9.04 -27.17
C THR A 90 45.25 8.07 -26.06
N VAL A 91 44.17 8.31 -25.36
CA VAL A 91 43.68 7.46 -24.26
C VAL A 91 42.19 7.29 -24.34
N PRO A 92 41.66 6.06 -24.28
CA PRO A 92 40.25 5.83 -24.15
C PRO A 92 39.78 6.27 -22.74
N LEU A 93 38.66 6.98 -22.65
CA LEU A 93 37.94 7.29 -21.41
C LEU A 93 36.63 6.50 -21.40
N ALA A 94 36.49 5.58 -20.46
CA ALA A 94 35.29 4.78 -20.26
C ALA A 94 34.39 5.47 -19.25
N TYR A 95 33.20 5.87 -19.68
CA TYR A 95 32.20 6.52 -18.85
C TYR A 95 31.17 5.50 -18.38
N ASN A 96 30.71 5.65 -17.14
CA ASN A 96 29.59 4.95 -16.56
C ASN A 96 28.71 5.91 -15.76
N TRP A 97 27.52 6.21 -16.27
CA TRP A 97 26.49 6.97 -15.59
C TRP A 97 25.46 6.04 -14.95
N LYS A 98 25.04 6.33 -13.73
CA LYS A 98 23.86 5.72 -13.13
C LYS A 98 22.63 6.54 -13.48
N ILE A 99 21.73 5.95 -14.31
CA ILE A 99 20.48 6.57 -14.73
C ILE A 99 19.31 5.76 -14.13
N GLY A 100 18.82 6.17 -12.97
CA GLY A 100 17.91 5.36 -12.17
C GLY A 100 18.54 4.03 -11.76
N ALA A 101 17.89 2.91 -12.08
CA ALA A 101 18.41 1.57 -11.84
C ALA A 101 19.35 1.04 -12.95
N SER A 102 19.52 1.78 -14.04
CA SER A 102 20.30 1.36 -15.21
C SER A 102 21.63 2.08 -15.29
N GLU A 103 22.55 1.54 -16.08
CA GLU A 103 23.84 2.14 -16.34
C GLU A 103 23.95 2.53 -17.83
N TRP A 104 24.36 3.78 -18.07
CA TRP A 104 24.73 4.25 -19.40
C TRP A 104 26.24 4.23 -19.54
N LYS A 105 26.75 3.30 -20.34
CA LYS A 105 28.17 3.07 -20.58
C LYS A 105 28.54 3.44 -22.02
N TYR A 106 29.60 4.21 -22.15
CA TYR A 106 30.20 4.53 -23.44
C TYR A 106 31.68 4.83 -23.26
N SER A 107 32.43 4.93 -24.39
CA SER A 107 33.83 5.30 -24.40
C SER A 107 34.07 6.39 -25.44
N VAL A 108 34.95 7.33 -25.07
CA VAL A 108 35.45 8.37 -25.97
C VAL A 108 36.97 8.32 -25.99
N THR A 109 37.62 8.97 -26.92
CA THR A 109 39.09 9.04 -27.00
C THR A 109 39.54 10.46 -26.68
N ALA A 110 40.33 10.61 -25.62
CA ALA A 110 41.03 11.85 -25.32
C ALA A 110 42.36 11.91 -26.07
N GLU A 111 42.64 13.05 -26.62
CA GLU A 111 43.91 13.40 -27.30
C GLU A 111 44.70 14.33 -26.36
N LEU A 112 45.98 14.02 -26.14
CA LEU A 112 46.89 14.81 -25.35
C LEU A 112 48.07 15.24 -26.21
N LYS A 113 48.55 16.46 -26.06
CA LYS A 113 49.71 17.01 -26.73
C LYS A 113 50.77 17.47 -25.75
N LYS A 114 52.01 17.12 -26.05
CA LYS A 114 53.15 17.57 -25.26
C LYS A 114 53.47 19.02 -25.51
N SER A 115 53.65 19.80 -24.44
CA SER A 115 54.04 21.19 -24.49
C SER A 115 55.14 21.43 -23.43
N GLY A 116 56.38 21.44 -23.85
CA GLY A 116 57.51 21.44 -22.90
C GLY A 116 57.55 20.16 -22.05
N ASP A 117 57.56 20.34 -20.73
CA ASP A 117 57.52 19.22 -19.77
C ASP A 117 56.09 18.79 -19.37
N SER A 118 55.09 19.42 -19.95
CA SER A 118 53.68 19.17 -19.56
C SER A 118 52.89 18.55 -20.73
N TRP A 119 51.82 17.84 -20.38
CA TRP A 119 50.83 17.30 -21.34
C TRP A 119 49.52 18.09 -21.23
N LEU A 120 49.04 18.59 -22.36
CA LEU A 120 47.81 19.39 -22.48
C LEU A 120 46.73 18.54 -23.13
N THR A 121 45.50 18.57 -22.61
CA THR A 121 44.35 17.92 -23.20
C THR A 121 43.80 18.73 -24.38
N VAL A 122 43.56 18.12 -25.54
CA VAL A 122 42.86 18.75 -26.64
C VAL A 122 41.36 18.70 -26.33
N TRP A 123 40.78 19.84 -26.00
CA TRP A 123 39.34 19.92 -25.66
C TRP A 123 38.48 19.84 -26.91
N LYS A 124 37.54 18.89 -26.90
CA LYS A 124 36.46 18.72 -27.92
C LYS A 124 35.18 18.30 -27.20
N PRO A 125 33.97 18.77 -27.59
CA PRO A 125 32.70 18.29 -27.00
C PRO A 125 32.56 16.77 -27.04
N ALA A 126 33.09 16.12 -28.07
CA ALA A 126 33.14 14.65 -28.21
C ALA A 126 33.93 13.94 -27.11
N LEU A 127 34.70 14.66 -26.24
CA LEU A 127 35.27 14.11 -25.03
C LEU A 127 34.22 13.81 -23.94
N LEU A 128 33.08 14.48 -23.99
CA LEU A 128 32.02 14.33 -23.00
C LEU A 128 31.01 13.26 -23.39
N VAL A 129 30.60 13.25 -24.67
CA VAL A 129 29.67 12.25 -25.23
C VAL A 129 30.11 11.96 -26.67
N PRO A 130 30.04 10.70 -27.14
CA PRO A 130 30.38 10.38 -28.52
C PRO A 130 29.63 11.25 -29.54
N ASP A 131 30.36 11.73 -30.54
CA ASP A 131 29.84 12.54 -31.65
C ASP A 131 29.13 13.86 -31.24
N LEU A 132 29.35 14.33 -30.01
CA LEU A 132 28.84 15.64 -29.57
C LEU A 132 29.60 16.74 -30.30
N VAL A 133 28.86 17.73 -30.83
CA VAL A 133 29.44 18.89 -31.52
C VAL A 133 29.27 20.18 -30.72
N ASP A 134 30.01 21.23 -31.11
CA ASP A 134 29.90 22.52 -30.43
C ASP A 134 28.46 23.07 -30.45
N GLY A 135 28.01 23.59 -29.33
CA GLY A 135 26.66 24.13 -29.15
C GLY A 135 25.58 23.07 -28.89
N GLU A 136 25.93 21.77 -28.84
CA GLU A 136 25.02 20.75 -28.38
C GLU A 136 25.08 20.58 -26.85
N ILE A 137 23.89 20.31 -26.26
CA ILE A 137 23.70 19.96 -24.86
C ILE A 137 22.92 18.65 -24.78
N LEU A 138 22.94 18.01 -23.60
CA LEU A 138 22.08 16.87 -23.33
C LEU A 138 20.73 17.33 -22.77
N THR A 139 19.68 16.61 -23.17
CA THR A 139 18.35 16.70 -22.55
C THR A 139 17.92 15.33 -22.10
N LYS A 140 17.17 15.26 -21.00
CA LYS A 140 16.60 14.03 -20.45
C LYS A 140 15.10 14.10 -20.50
N ALA A 141 14.46 13.12 -21.08
CA ALA A 141 13.01 12.94 -21.07
C ALA A 141 12.67 11.63 -20.36
N THR A 142 11.61 11.65 -19.55
CA THR A 142 11.06 10.48 -18.88
C THR A 142 9.64 10.27 -19.37
N GLU A 143 9.28 9.05 -19.78
CA GLU A 143 7.95 8.68 -20.27
C GLU A 143 7.46 7.49 -19.44
N SER A 144 6.47 7.72 -18.57
CA SER A 144 5.91 6.67 -17.74
C SER A 144 4.99 5.75 -18.56
N PRO A 145 5.07 4.42 -18.40
CA PRO A 145 4.11 3.51 -19.00
C PRO A 145 2.74 3.68 -18.38
N GLN A 146 1.72 3.19 -19.07
CA GLN A 146 0.39 3.12 -18.47
C GLN A 146 0.43 2.22 -17.24
N ARG A 147 -0.11 2.73 -16.12
CA ARG A 147 -0.24 1.96 -14.88
C ARG A 147 -1.15 0.75 -15.11
N ALA A 148 -0.73 -0.41 -14.60
CA ALA A 148 -1.50 -1.64 -14.72
C ALA A 148 -2.76 -1.63 -13.85
N ASP A 149 -3.70 -2.48 -14.23
CA ASP A 149 -5.01 -2.60 -13.57
C ASP A 149 -4.95 -3.39 -12.26
N ILE A 150 -5.92 -3.15 -11.37
CA ILE A 150 -6.25 -4.07 -10.28
C ILE A 150 -7.49 -4.85 -10.71
N LEU A 151 -7.38 -6.18 -10.71
CA LEU A 151 -8.39 -7.10 -11.18
C LEU A 151 -9.02 -7.86 -10.00
N GLY A 152 -10.31 -8.11 -10.08
CA GLY A 152 -11.07 -8.92 -9.15
C GLY A 152 -11.27 -10.34 -9.65
N ALA A 153 -12.22 -11.05 -9.04
CA ALA A 153 -12.61 -12.40 -9.41
C ALA A 153 -12.94 -12.50 -10.90
N GLY A 154 -12.40 -13.53 -11.56
CA GLY A 154 -12.58 -13.72 -13.00
C GLY A 154 -11.94 -12.63 -13.87
N ASP A 155 -10.87 -12.02 -13.37
CA ASP A 155 -10.16 -10.91 -14.02
C ASP A 155 -11.06 -9.67 -14.31
N ALA A 156 -12.14 -9.49 -13.53
CA ALA A 156 -13.01 -8.31 -13.63
C ALA A 156 -12.25 -7.03 -13.26
N PRO A 157 -12.32 -5.93 -14.05
CA PRO A 157 -11.56 -4.72 -13.78
C PRO A 157 -12.13 -3.97 -12.56
N LEU A 158 -11.36 -3.92 -11.46
CA LEU A 158 -11.68 -3.14 -10.26
C LEU A 158 -11.14 -1.72 -10.37
N VAL A 159 -9.84 -1.58 -10.68
CA VAL A 159 -9.24 -0.28 -10.98
C VAL A 159 -8.62 -0.38 -12.35
N THR A 160 -9.01 0.51 -13.24
CA THR A 160 -8.49 0.57 -14.62
C THR A 160 -8.38 2.02 -15.07
N SER A 161 -7.66 2.25 -16.14
CA SER A 161 -7.55 3.57 -16.76
C SER A 161 -8.92 4.04 -17.25
N ARG A 162 -9.41 5.14 -16.68
CA ARG A 162 -10.72 5.74 -17.02
C ARG A 162 -10.55 7.20 -17.42
N PRO A 163 -11.36 7.69 -18.38
CA PRO A 163 -11.29 9.08 -18.82
C PRO A 163 -11.63 10.04 -17.67
N VAL A 164 -10.83 11.08 -17.55
CA VAL A 164 -11.01 12.19 -16.62
C VAL A 164 -10.80 13.52 -17.33
N VAL A 165 -11.25 14.58 -16.68
CA VAL A 165 -11.01 15.96 -17.11
C VAL A 165 -10.35 16.72 -15.97
N ASN A 166 -9.14 17.21 -16.18
CA ASN A 166 -8.49 18.15 -15.29
C ASN A 166 -9.02 19.56 -15.60
N VAL A 167 -9.77 20.09 -14.65
CA VAL A 167 -10.36 21.43 -14.75
C VAL A 167 -9.47 22.40 -13.96
N GLY A 168 -8.98 23.45 -14.61
CA GLY A 168 -8.04 24.38 -14.01
C GLY A 168 -7.91 25.70 -14.75
N ILE A 169 -7.04 26.58 -14.25
CA ILE A 169 -6.69 27.87 -14.87
C ILE A 169 -5.35 27.73 -15.61
N ASP A 170 -5.39 27.96 -16.91
CA ASP A 170 -4.22 28.14 -17.77
C ASP A 170 -3.85 29.63 -17.80
N LYS A 171 -2.76 29.99 -17.14
CA LYS A 171 -2.33 31.39 -17.00
C LYS A 171 -1.93 32.01 -18.34
N GLN A 172 -1.53 31.23 -19.34
CA GLN A 172 -1.24 31.72 -20.69
C GLN A 172 -2.51 32.10 -21.46
N GLN A 173 -3.67 31.57 -21.09
CA GLN A 173 -4.95 31.76 -21.80
C GLN A 173 -5.87 32.80 -21.14
N LEU A 174 -5.38 33.58 -20.19
CA LEU A 174 -6.19 34.57 -19.46
C LEU A 174 -6.69 35.74 -20.32
N ALA A 175 -6.11 35.94 -21.51
CA ALA A 175 -6.46 37.01 -22.44
C ALA A 175 -6.53 38.45 -21.78
N GLY A 176 -5.66 38.72 -20.82
CA GLY A 176 -5.63 39.95 -20.03
C GLY A 176 -6.56 40.00 -18.83
N GLY A 177 -7.25 38.88 -18.52
CA GLY A 177 -8.06 38.75 -17.32
C GLY A 177 -7.24 38.59 -16.04
N ASP A 178 -7.84 38.93 -14.91
CA ASP A 178 -7.24 38.71 -13.58
C ASP A 178 -7.27 37.24 -13.21
N PRO A 179 -6.09 36.60 -12.96
CA PRO A 179 -6.02 35.18 -12.53
C PRO A 179 -6.83 34.88 -11.27
N ALA A 180 -6.84 35.78 -10.29
CA ALA A 180 -7.55 35.58 -9.04
C ALA A 180 -9.09 35.60 -9.22
N VAL A 181 -9.58 36.50 -10.08
CA VAL A 181 -11.01 36.54 -10.40
C VAL A 181 -11.46 35.30 -11.16
N SER A 182 -10.66 34.84 -12.12
CA SER A 182 -10.93 33.61 -12.87
C SER A 182 -10.91 32.38 -11.97
N ALA A 183 -9.90 32.29 -11.08
CA ALA A 183 -9.79 31.21 -10.12
C ALA A 183 -10.97 31.18 -9.14
N GLY A 184 -11.40 32.33 -8.63
CA GLY A 184 -12.58 32.41 -7.75
C GLY A 184 -13.87 31.90 -8.42
N LYS A 185 -14.12 32.34 -9.66
CA LYS A 185 -15.29 31.89 -10.44
C LYS A 185 -15.23 30.38 -10.73
N LEU A 186 -14.04 29.87 -11.07
CA LEU A 186 -13.89 28.44 -11.34
C LEU A 186 -14.07 27.62 -10.07
N ALA A 187 -13.52 28.07 -8.93
CA ALA A 187 -13.68 27.39 -7.64
C ALA A 187 -15.15 27.28 -7.24
N GLU A 188 -15.94 28.34 -7.44
CA GLU A 188 -17.40 28.33 -7.20
C GLU A 188 -18.11 27.35 -8.12
N LEU A 189 -17.77 27.34 -9.43
CA LEU A 189 -18.38 26.43 -10.41
C LEU A 189 -18.14 24.97 -10.09
N VAL A 190 -16.92 24.61 -9.64
CA VAL A 190 -16.53 23.21 -9.40
C VAL A 190 -16.63 22.78 -7.93
N GLY A 191 -16.99 23.70 -7.02
CA GLY A 191 -17.24 23.42 -5.62
C GLY A 191 -15.98 23.15 -4.78
N VAL A 192 -14.85 23.82 -5.10
CA VAL A 192 -13.61 23.75 -4.30
C VAL A 192 -13.42 24.98 -3.43
N ASP A 193 -12.52 24.92 -2.44
CA ASP A 193 -12.19 26.08 -1.60
C ASP A 193 -11.60 27.22 -2.44
N SER A 194 -12.35 28.32 -2.56
CA SER A 194 -12.00 29.45 -3.41
C SER A 194 -10.74 30.18 -2.93
N ALA A 195 -10.56 30.35 -1.61
CA ALA A 195 -9.41 31.08 -1.08
C ALA A 195 -8.10 30.30 -1.29
N ALA A 196 -8.14 28.99 -1.03
CA ALA A 196 -7.01 28.11 -1.24
C ALA A 196 -6.62 28.04 -2.73
N PHE A 197 -7.60 27.88 -3.63
CA PHE A 197 -7.34 27.77 -5.05
C PHE A 197 -6.83 29.08 -5.66
N VAL A 198 -7.40 30.24 -5.28
CA VAL A 198 -6.91 31.57 -5.70
C VAL A 198 -5.45 31.75 -5.27
N SER A 199 -5.11 31.39 -4.03
CA SER A 199 -3.72 31.47 -3.54
C SER A 199 -2.76 30.59 -4.36
N GLN A 200 -3.17 29.36 -4.73
CA GLN A 200 -2.38 28.46 -5.58
C GLN A 200 -2.15 29.07 -6.97
N VAL A 201 -3.20 29.60 -7.60
CA VAL A 201 -3.09 30.23 -8.93
C VAL A 201 -2.19 31.45 -8.90
N GLN A 202 -2.26 32.27 -7.84
CA GLN A 202 -1.39 33.44 -7.68
C GLN A 202 0.08 33.05 -7.50
N ALA A 203 0.36 32.00 -6.70
CA ALA A 203 1.73 31.52 -6.45
C ALA A 203 2.36 30.81 -7.65
N ALA A 204 1.56 30.28 -8.57
CA ALA A 204 2.05 29.56 -9.73
C ALA A 204 2.71 30.47 -10.78
N GLY A 205 3.69 29.96 -11.52
CA GLY A 205 4.37 30.65 -12.61
C GLY A 205 3.43 31.17 -13.70
N ALA A 206 3.91 32.10 -14.50
CA ALA A 206 3.10 32.77 -15.53
C ALA A 206 2.58 31.82 -16.63
N GLU A 207 3.26 30.74 -16.87
CA GLU A 207 2.92 29.75 -17.91
C GLU A 207 2.23 28.49 -17.35
N ALA A 208 1.91 28.49 -16.05
CA ALA A 208 1.38 27.30 -15.39
C ALA A 208 -0.11 27.05 -15.73
N PHE A 209 -0.45 25.78 -15.91
CA PHE A 209 -1.82 25.28 -15.79
C PHE A 209 -2.02 24.80 -14.35
N VAL A 210 -2.92 25.45 -13.60
CA VAL A 210 -3.19 25.12 -12.19
C VAL A 210 -4.51 24.38 -12.10
N VAL A 211 -4.46 23.10 -11.72
CA VAL A 211 -5.65 22.24 -11.62
C VAL A 211 -6.43 22.59 -10.35
N ALA A 212 -7.72 22.89 -10.50
CA ALA A 212 -8.66 23.07 -9.40
C ALA A 212 -9.22 21.70 -8.93
N ILE A 213 -9.62 20.86 -9.89
CA ILE A 213 -10.21 19.55 -9.62
C ILE A 213 -10.04 18.62 -10.84
N THR A 214 -9.96 17.32 -10.56
CA THR A 214 -10.07 16.27 -11.58
C THR A 214 -11.45 15.62 -11.49
N LEU A 215 -12.22 15.68 -12.57
CA LEU A 215 -13.55 15.11 -12.69
C LEU A 215 -13.54 13.88 -13.59
N ARG A 216 -14.41 12.90 -13.32
CA ARG A 216 -14.67 11.80 -14.28
C ARG A 216 -15.28 12.36 -15.54
N ASP A 217 -14.81 11.91 -16.71
CA ASP A 217 -15.38 12.28 -17.99
C ASP A 217 -16.42 11.23 -18.43
N ASP A 218 -17.51 11.16 -17.69
CA ASP A 218 -18.63 10.24 -17.92
C ASP A 218 -19.98 10.96 -17.76
N ALA A 219 -21.07 10.22 -17.92
CA ALA A 219 -22.42 10.76 -17.85
C ALA A 219 -22.80 11.38 -16.48
N SER A 220 -22.04 11.12 -15.43
CA SER A 220 -22.26 11.69 -14.08
C SER A 220 -21.68 13.10 -13.92
N ARG A 221 -20.88 13.58 -14.89
CA ARG A 221 -20.25 14.90 -14.84
C ARG A 221 -21.28 16.01 -14.98
N THR A 222 -21.47 16.81 -13.95
CA THR A 222 -22.43 17.92 -13.89
C THR A 222 -21.88 19.23 -14.47
N VAL A 223 -20.56 19.44 -14.43
CA VAL A 223 -19.90 20.64 -14.96
C VAL A 223 -19.47 20.39 -16.40
N THR A 224 -20.05 21.16 -17.33
CA THR A 224 -19.83 21.01 -18.78
C THR A 224 -18.61 21.80 -19.26
N ASP A 225 -18.02 21.39 -20.40
CA ASP A 225 -16.90 22.10 -21.02
C ASP A 225 -17.30 23.54 -21.41
N ALA A 226 -18.55 23.77 -21.79
CA ALA A 226 -19.07 25.11 -22.11
C ALA A 226 -19.10 26.04 -20.87
N GLN A 227 -19.48 25.53 -19.70
CA GLN A 227 -19.45 26.31 -18.44
C GLN A 227 -18.01 26.65 -18.03
N ILE A 228 -17.06 25.72 -18.21
CA ILE A 228 -15.64 25.94 -17.91
C ILE A 228 -15.07 27.00 -18.85
N SER A 229 -15.26 26.85 -20.17
CA SER A 229 -14.71 27.76 -21.19
C SER A 229 -15.29 29.17 -21.16
N ALA A 230 -16.42 29.40 -20.48
CA ALA A 230 -16.99 30.72 -20.25
C ALA A 230 -16.17 31.56 -19.25
N ILE A 231 -15.24 30.96 -18.49
CA ILE A 231 -14.37 31.63 -17.54
C ILE A 231 -13.01 31.89 -18.21
N PRO A 232 -12.51 33.14 -18.28
CA PRO A 232 -11.22 33.44 -18.92
C PRO A 232 -10.07 32.60 -18.31
N GLY A 233 -9.30 31.95 -19.16
CA GLY A 233 -8.19 31.08 -18.74
C GLY A 233 -8.60 29.72 -18.19
N ALA A 234 -9.90 29.46 -17.95
CA ALA A 234 -10.32 28.14 -17.50
C ALA A 234 -10.32 27.13 -18.65
N ARG A 235 -9.80 25.95 -18.39
CA ARG A 235 -9.69 24.84 -19.35
C ARG A 235 -10.09 23.51 -18.75
N ALA A 236 -10.57 22.64 -19.61
CA ALA A 236 -10.86 21.24 -19.35
C ALA A 236 -9.88 20.39 -20.18
N ILE A 237 -8.87 19.81 -19.54
CA ILE A 237 -7.85 18.98 -20.21
C ILE A 237 -8.22 17.52 -19.99
N LYS A 238 -8.46 16.80 -21.09
CA LYS A 238 -8.82 15.37 -21.06
C LYS A 238 -7.58 14.53 -20.82
N GLU A 239 -7.69 13.63 -19.85
CA GLU A 239 -6.67 12.68 -19.47
C GLU A 239 -7.30 11.34 -19.10
N SER A 240 -6.48 10.39 -18.66
CA SER A 240 -6.93 9.12 -18.11
C SER A 240 -6.23 8.86 -16.78
N MET A 241 -6.98 8.35 -15.80
CA MET A 241 -6.45 7.98 -14.50
C MET A 241 -6.89 6.58 -14.08
N PRO A 242 -6.06 5.85 -13.30
CA PRO A 242 -6.48 4.59 -12.68
C PRO A 242 -7.57 4.85 -11.64
N LEU A 243 -8.79 4.48 -11.93
CA LEU A 243 -9.95 4.73 -11.08
C LEU A 243 -10.78 3.46 -10.86
N ALA A 244 -11.30 3.29 -9.65
CA ALA A 244 -12.34 2.31 -9.34
C ALA A 244 -13.67 2.66 -10.03
N PRO A 245 -14.69 1.77 -10.07
CA PRO A 245 -15.98 2.06 -10.73
C PRO A 245 -16.66 3.31 -10.17
N THR A 246 -16.68 3.47 -8.84
CA THR A 246 -17.20 4.66 -8.17
C THR A 246 -16.14 5.28 -7.25
N ARG A 247 -16.38 6.46 -6.70
CA ARG A 247 -15.48 7.12 -5.75
C ARG A 247 -15.35 6.35 -4.44
N THR A 248 -16.38 5.62 -4.05
CA THR A 248 -16.47 4.90 -2.77
C THR A 248 -16.06 3.44 -2.89
N PHE A 249 -16.11 2.86 -4.09
CA PHE A 249 -15.89 1.43 -4.33
C PHE A 249 -14.56 0.93 -3.73
N ALA A 250 -14.66 0.09 -2.71
CA ALA A 250 -13.57 -0.53 -1.97
C ALA A 250 -12.43 0.44 -1.62
N ARG A 251 -12.75 1.74 -1.43
CA ARG A 251 -11.75 2.81 -1.37
C ARG A 251 -10.71 2.60 -0.27
N ALA A 252 -11.15 2.17 0.92
CA ALA A 252 -10.24 1.93 2.04
C ALA A 252 -9.29 0.76 1.78
N LEU A 253 -9.69 -0.22 0.98
CA LEU A 253 -8.92 -1.40 0.61
C LEU A 253 -8.05 -1.15 -0.63
N LEU A 254 -8.64 -0.65 -1.72
CA LEU A 254 -7.92 -0.43 -2.98
C LEU A 254 -6.98 0.78 -2.91
N GLY A 255 -7.35 1.80 -2.14
CA GLY A 255 -6.66 3.07 -2.11
C GLY A 255 -6.91 3.92 -3.35
N THR A 256 -6.08 4.93 -3.55
CA THR A 256 -6.12 5.87 -4.69
C THR A 256 -4.74 6.12 -5.23
N VAL A 257 -4.66 6.82 -6.35
CA VAL A 257 -3.41 7.35 -6.90
C VAL A 257 -3.41 8.86 -6.80
N GLY A 258 -2.22 9.45 -6.73
CA GLY A 258 -2.03 10.90 -6.68
C GLY A 258 -0.58 11.25 -6.95
N GLN A 259 -0.25 12.54 -6.97
CA GLN A 259 1.14 12.97 -7.09
C GLN A 259 1.97 12.51 -5.89
N ALA A 260 3.19 12.09 -6.16
CA ALA A 260 4.15 11.69 -5.14
C ALA A 260 4.44 12.84 -4.18
N ASN A 261 4.33 12.59 -2.89
CA ASN A 261 4.72 13.55 -1.86
C ASN A 261 6.22 13.46 -1.55
N ALA A 262 6.75 14.44 -0.79
CA ALA A 262 8.17 14.50 -0.47
C ALA A 262 8.70 13.24 0.24
N GLU A 263 7.92 12.65 1.14
CA GLU A 263 8.28 11.42 1.86
C GLU A 263 8.36 10.21 0.92
N GLN A 264 7.42 10.08 -0.02
CA GLN A 264 7.42 9.01 -1.01
C GLN A 264 8.60 9.14 -1.98
N ILE A 265 8.93 10.37 -2.39
CA ILE A 265 10.09 10.66 -3.26
C ILE A 265 11.38 10.27 -2.53
N GLU A 266 11.56 10.69 -1.27
CA GLU A 266 12.73 10.35 -0.46
C GLU A 266 12.89 8.83 -0.29
N LYS A 267 11.81 8.13 0.10
CA LYS A 267 11.82 6.67 0.29
C LYS A 267 12.01 5.88 -1.00
N SER A 268 11.72 6.47 -2.14
CA SER A 268 11.84 5.79 -3.44
C SER A 268 13.27 5.52 -3.89
N GLY A 269 14.28 6.16 -3.24
CA GLY A 269 15.67 6.06 -3.64
C GLY A 269 15.94 6.56 -5.06
N GLY A 270 15.16 7.50 -5.56
CA GLY A 270 15.28 8.10 -6.91
C GLY A 270 14.38 7.46 -7.96
N ALA A 271 13.50 6.52 -7.58
CA ALA A 271 12.53 5.91 -8.48
C ALA A 271 11.28 6.79 -8.70
N LEU A 272 11.08 7.82 -7.86
CA LEU A 272 10.02 8.81 -7.98
C LEU A 272 10.63 10.22 -7.97
N THR A 273 10.01 11.10 -8.73
CA THR A 273 10.32 12.54 -8.79
C THR A 273 9.05 13.37 -8.55
N ALA A 274 9.23 14.69 -8.35
CA ALA A 274 8.10 15.60 -8.21
C ALA A 274 7.24 15.59 -9.49
N GLY A 275 5.93 15.38 -9.33
CA GLY A 275 4.98 15.28 -10.45
C GLY A 275 4.62 13.85 -10.84
N ASP A 276 5.40 12.84 -10.43
CA ASP A 276 5.07 11.44 -10.70
C ASP A 276 3.80 11.02 -9.97
N VAL A 277 3.02 10.14 -10.62
CA VAL A 277 1.78 9.59 -10.05
C VAL A 277 2.08 8.25 -9.40
N THR A 278 1.74 8.11 -8.12
CA THR A 278 1.97 6.92 -7.29
C THR A 278 0.73 6.55 -6.48
N GLY A 279 0.70 5.36 -5.90
CA GLY A 279 -0.34 4.95 -4.96
C GLY A 279 -0.26 5.74 -3.65
N THR A 280 -1.39 6.24 -3.16
CA THR A 280 -1.48 7.06 -1.94
C THR A 280 -2.14 6.35 -0.77
N GLY A 281 -2.54 5.08 -0.94
CA GLY A 281 -3.13 4.23 0.11
C GLY A 281 -3.52 2.85 -0.42
N GLY A 282 -3.87 1.95 0.48
CA GLY A 282 -4.37 0.61 0.20
C GLY A 282 -3.47 -0.21 -0.75
N LEU A 283 -4.09 -1.07 -1.55
CA LEU A 283 -3.36 -1.90 -2.51
C LEU A 283 -2.62 -1.08 -3.57
N GLN A 284 -3.13 0.10 -3.94
CA GLN A 284 -2.44 1.00 -4.87
C GLN A 284 -1.06 1.42 -4.36
N GLN A 285 -0.94 1.71 -3.06
CA GLN A 285 0.33 2.09 -2.45
C GLN A 285 1.20 0.87 -2.17
N GLN A 286 0.63 -0.18 -1.61
CA GLN A 286 1.38 -1.38 -1.24
C GLN A 286 2.04 -2.05 -2.45
N TYR A 287 1.36 -2.05 -3.59
CA TYR A 287 1.82 -2.67 -4.85
C TYR A 287 2.21 -1.64 -5.92
N ASP A 288 2.58 -0.42 -5.51
CA ASP A 288 2.86 0.68 -6.43
C ASP A 288 3.91 0.32 -7.49
N ALA A 289 5.04 -0.23 -7.08
CA ALA A 289 6.12 -0.59 -7.99
C ALA A 289 5.69 -1.63 -9.04
N LEU A 290 4.87 -2.63 -8.64
CA LEU A 290 4.31 -3.64 -9.53
C LEU A 290 3.37 -3.02 -10.57
N LEU A 291 2.47 -2.14 -10.09
CA LEU A 291 1.43 -1.51 -10.91
C LEU A 291 1.98 -0.42 -11.82
N ARG A 292 2.96 0.35 -11.35
CA ARG A 292 3.54 1.47 -12.09
C ARG A 292 4.48 1.03 -13.21
N GLY A 293 5.21 -0.07 -13.01
CA GLY A 293 6.30 -0.47 -13.87
C GLY A 293 7.51 0.45 -13.75
N THR A 294 8.30 0.55 -14.81
CA THR A 294 9.47 1.44 -14.87
C THR A 294 9.39 2.35 -16.09
N ASP A 295 9.80 3.60 -15.88
CA ASP A 295 9.75 4.62 -16.92
C ASP A 295 10.76 4.36 -18.03
N ARG A 296 10.40 4.78 -19.23
CA ARG A 296 11.36 5.00 -20.29
C ARG A 296 12.19 6.24 -19.98
N VAL A 297 13.50 6.15 -20.11
CA VAL A 297 14.39 7.29 -19.99
C VAL A 297 15.15 7.47 -21.30
N ILE A 298 15.00 8.63 -21.89
CA ILE A 298 15.68 8.99 -23.15
C ILE A 298 16.61 10.16 -22.89
N ILE A 299 17.88 10.02 -23.26
CA ILE A 299 18.85 11.11 -23.30
C ILE A 299 19.12 11.47 -24.74
N ARG A 300 18.97 12.75 -25.08
CA ARG A 300 19.19 13.25 -26.44
C ARG A 300 20.21 14.38 -26.44
N ALA A 301 21.07 14.39 -27.46
CA ALA A 301 21.88 15.53 -27.81
C ALA A 301 21.08 16.43 -28.74
N GLN A 302 21.08 17.74 -28.45
CA GLN A 302 20.39 18.77 -29.24
C GLN A 302 21.14 20.09 -29.18
N LYS A 303 20.89 20.99 -30.10
CA LYS A 303 21.37 22.36 -30.02
C LYS A 303 20.79 23.04 -28.78
N ALA A 304 21.59 23.83 -28.08
CA ALA A 304 21.19 24.50 -26.85
C ALA A 304 20.04 25.52 -27.05
N ASP A 305 19.96 26.10 -28.24
CA ASP A 305 18.94 27.10 -28.65
C ASP A 305 17.71 26.47 -29.33
N LEU A 306 17.64 25.13 -29.47
CA LEU A 306 16.53 24.44 -30.14
C LEU A 306 15.23 24.57 -29.35
N THR A 307 14.24 25.22 -29.97
CA THR A 307 12.96 25.50 -29.36
C THR A 307 11.94 24.36 -29.52
N ALA A 308 10.95 24.30 -28.65
CA ALA A 308 9.84 23.33 -28.76
C ALA A 308 9.00 23.53 -30.05
N GLU A 309 8.97 24.76 -30.60
CA GLU A 309 8.28 25.07 -31.84
C GLU A 309 9.01 24.46 -33.05
N GLU A 310 10.35 24.63 -33.10
CA GLU A 310 11.19 24.03 -34.12
C GLU A 310 11.15 22.51 -34.11
N ILE A 311 11.15 21.87 -32.92
CA ILE A 311 10.97 20.43 -32.77
C ILE A 311 9.63 19.99 -33.36
N ARG A 312 8.54 20.72 -33.07
CA ARG A 312 7.20 20.40 -33.59
C ARG A 312 7.06 20.66 -35.09
N ALA A 313 7.72 21.67 -35.59
CA ALA A 313 7.70 22.01 -37.02
C ALA A 313 8.58 21.08 -37.88
N ALA A 314 9.57 20.43 -37.27
CA ALA A 314 10.44 19.48 -37.95
C ALA A 314 9.66 18.22 -38.36
N GLY A 315 9.78 17.79 -39.60
CA GLY A 315 9.13 16.55 -40.07
C GLY A 315 9.71 15.27 -39.44
N THR A 316 10.92 15.35 -38.90
CA THR A 316 11.60 14.32 -38.11
C THR A 316 12.21 14.96 -36.88
N ASP A 317 12.30 14.23 -35.78
CA ASP A 317 12.91 14.75 -34.53
C ASP A 317 14.38 15.17 -34.83
N PRO A 318 14.74 16.45 -34.71
CA PRO A 318 16.08 16.93 -34.98
C PRO A 318 17.10 16.53 -33.88
N ARG A 319 16.65 15.97 -32.78
CA ARG A 319 17.46 15.58 -31.64
C ARG A 319 18.02 14.17 -31.83
N ARG A 320 19.29 13.98 -31.54
CA ARG A 320 19.98 12.70 -31.64
C ARG A 320 19.86 11.92 -30.33
N THR A 321 19.24 10.74 -30.35
CA THR A 321 19.20 9.86 -29.16
C THR A 321 20.58 9.28 -28.89
N VAL A 322 21.13 9.49 -27.70
CA VAL A 322 22.43 8.98 -27.25
C VAL A 322 22.26 7.84 -26.22
N PHE A 323 21.13 7.78 -25.56
CA PHE A 323 20.79 6.69 -24.64
C PHE A 323 19.27 6.53 -24.54
N ASP A 324 18.79 5.29 -24.47
CA ASP A 324 17.38 4.96 -24.39
C ASP A 324 17.19 3.69 -23.54
N ILE A 325 16.48 3.84 -22.43
CA ILE A 325 16.03 2.73 -21.60
C ILE A 325 14.54 2.57 -21.88
N PRO A 326 14.08 1.46 -22.46
CA PRO A 326 12.66 1.25 -22.73
C PRO A 326 11.85 1.16 -21.43
N ALA A 327 10.60 1.63 -21.47
CA ALA A 327 9.66 1.44 -20.39
C ALA A 327 9.38 -0.05 -20.17
N THR A 328 9.24 -0.46 -18.92
CA THR A 328 8.68 -1.77 -18.58
C THR A 328 7.25 -1.57 -18.10
N PRO A 329 6.24 -2.09 -18.79
CA PRO A 329 4.85 -1.98 -18.35
C PRO A 329 4.65 -2.56 -16.96
N GLY A 330 3.73 -1.98 -16.19
CA GLY A 330 3.28 -2.54 -14.93
C GLY A 330 2.61 -3.90 -15.12
N THR A 331 2.57 -4.68 -14.05
CA THR A 331 1.89 -5.99 -14.03
C THR A 331 0.56 -5.85 -13.30
N PRO A 332 -0.57 -6.33 -13.84
CA PRO A 332 -1.85 -6.29 -13.17
C PRO A 332 -1.83 -7.01 -11.81
N LEU A 333 -2.42 -6.39 -10.80
CA LEU A 333 -2.61 -7.01 -9.49
C LEU A 333 -3.91 -7.79 -9.50
N LYS A 334 -3.85 -9.10 -9.26
CA LYS A 334 -5.01 -9.99 -9.24
C LYS A 334 -5.51 -10.19 -7.83
N THR A 335 -6.81 -10.03 -7.63
CA THR A 335 -7.48 -10.23 -6.33
C THR A 335 -8.66 -11.19 -6.43
N THR A 336 -9.14 -11.64 -5.29
CA THR A 336 -10.34 -12.49 -5.18
C THR A 336 -11.63 -11.67 -5.06
N LEU A 337 -11.54 -10.35 -4.98
CA LEU A 337 -12.68 -9.46 -4.72
C LEU A 337 -13.70 -9.57 -5.85
N ASP A 338 -14.95 -9.87 -5.51
CA ASP A 338 -16.07 -9.89 -6.44
C ASP A 338 -16.70 -8.48 -6.52
N PRO A 339 -16.68 -7.81 -7.69
CA PRO A 339 -17.16 -6.44 -7.79
C PRO A 339 -18.66 -6.30 -7.47
N SER A 340 -19.45 -7.32 -7.75
CA SER A 340 -20.91 -7.30 -7.50
C SER A 340 -21.21 -7.43 -6.01
N LEU A 341 -20.53 -8.37 -5.32
CA LEU A 341 -20.69 -8.55 -3.87
C LEU A 341 -20.12 -7.36 -3.10
N GLN A 342 -19.01 -6.78 -3.56
CA GLN A 342 -18.45 -5.57 -2.95
C GLN A 342 -19.41 -4.39 -3.08
N GLN A 343 -19.95 -4.16 -4.28
CA GLN A 343 -20.91 -3.06 -4.51
C GLN A 343 -22.22 -3.27 -3.74
N LEU A 344 -22.71 -4.51 -3.65
CA LEU A 344 -23.87 -4.85 -2.84
C LEU A 344 -23.64 -4.52 -1.37
N ALA A 345 -22.50 -4.96 -0.81
CA ALA A 345 -22.14 -4.68 0.58
C ALA A 345 -22.05 -3.17 0.87
N GLU A 346 -21.42 -2.41 -0.02
CA GLU A 346 -21.34 -0.94 0.10
C GLU A 346 -22.70 -0.27 0.00
N GLY A 347 -23.57 -0.74 -0.90
CA GLY A 347 -24.93 -0.23 -1.04
C GLY A 347 -25.74 -0.42 0.24
N ILE A 348 -25.64 -1.59 0.87
CA ILE A 348 -26.32 -1.90 2.13
C ILE A 348 -25.80 -1.01 3.27
N LEU A 349 -24.51 -0.67 3.27
CA LEU A 349 -23.89 0.17 4.30
C LEU A 349 -24.03 1.67 4.05
N ALA A 350 -24.51 2.10 2.89
CA ALA A 350 -24.45 3.49 2.43
C ALA A 350 -25.06 4.52 3.43
N GLU A 351 -26.16 4.14 4.12
CA GLU A 351 -26.87 5.00 5.05
C GLU A 351 -26.50 4.73 6.53
N ILE A 352 -25.56 3.84 6.80
CA ILE A 352 -25.14 3.51 8.17
C ILE A 352 -24.12 4.55 8.67
N GLN A 353 -24.56 5.39 9.59
CA GLN A 353 -23.77 6.52 10.10
C GLN A 353 -22.59 6.11 11.00
N PRO A 354 -22.72 5.12 11.94
CA PRO A 354 -21.57 4.60 12.68
C PRO A 354 -20.61 3.85 11.78
N ALA A 355 -19.34 3.67 12.21
CA ALA A 355 -18.41 2.78 11.53
C ALA A 355 -19.03 1.39 11.40
N SER A 356 -18.95 0.83 10.22
CA SER A 356 -19.63 -0.43 9.91
C SER A 356 -18.85 -1.21 8.84
N ALA A 357 -19.10 -2.52 8.76
CA ALA A 357 -18.48 -3.35 7.75
C ALA A 357 -19.33 -4.58 7.40
N ILE A 358 -19.20 -5.01 6.13
CA ILE A 358 -19.63 -6.34 5.66
C ILE A 358 -18.42 -7.00 5.03
N VAL A 359 -18.07 -8.19 5.53
CA VAL A 359 -17.04 -9.04 4.95
C VAL A 359 -17.67 -10.36 4.52
N ALA A 360 -17.43 -10.76 3.29
CA ALA A 360 -17.85 -12.04 2.73
C ALA A 360 -16.63 -12.81 2.23
N LEU A 361 -16.53 -14.09 2.58
CA LEU A 361 -15.49 -14.97 2.09
C LEU A 361 -16.06 -16.33 1.68
N ARG A 362 -15.32 -17.04 0.81
CA ARG A 362 -15.63 -18.41 0.39
C ARG A 362 -14.87 -19.40 1.27
N PRO A 363 -15.55 -20.14 2.17
CA PRO A 363 -14.91 -21.09 3.07
C PRO A 363 -14.02 -22.12 2.38
N SER A 364 -14.47 -22.69 1.28
CA SER A 364 -13.75 -23.77 0.57
C SER A 364 -12.35 -23.34 0.11
N THR A 365 -12.16 -22.09 -0.33
CA THR A 365 -10.91 -21.58 -0.89
C THR A 365 -10.18 -20.57 0.01
N GLY A 366 -10.89 -19.91 0.93
CA GLY A 366 -10.42 -18.77 1.70
C GLY A 366 -10.51 -17.42 0.96
N ALA A 367 -11.05 -17.41 -0.26
CA ALA A 367 -11.15 -16.18 -1.06
C ALA A 367 -12.04 -15.13 -0.38
N VAL A 368 -11.49 -13.94 -0.13
CA VAL A 368 -12.24 -12.76 0.34
C VAL A 368 -12.96 -12.17 -0.87
N LEU A 369 -14.28 -12.25 -0.87
CA LEU A 369 -15.13 -11.83 -1.99
C LEU A 369 -15.61 -10.38 -1.84
N ALA A 370 -15.82 -9.92 -0.61
CA ALA A 370 -16.15 -8.54 -0.29
C ALA A 370 -15.53 -8.15 1.05
N ALA A 371 -15.06 -6.91 1.15
CA ALA A 371 -14.53 -6.28 2.36
C ALA A 371 -14.94 -4.80 2.36
N ALA A 372 -16.22 -4.56 2.60
CA ALA A 372 -16.81 -3.24 2.56
C ALA A 372 -16.77 -2.57 3.94
N SER A 373 -16.32 -1.32 3.98
CA SER A 373 -16.39 -0.45 5.15
C SER A 373 -17.39 0.68 4.86
N GLY A 374 -18.35 0.88 5.75
CA GLY A 374 -19.39 1.91 5.62
C GLY A 374 -18.81 3.34 5.75
N PRO A 375 -19.61 4.36 5.35
CA PRO A 375 -19.17 5.77 5.33
C PRO A 375 -18.76 6.28 6.71
N GLY A 376 -19.38 5.83 7.78
CA GLY A 376 -19.01 6.17 9.16
C GLY A 376 -17.61 5.73 9.59
N SER A 377 -16.96 4.86 8.81
CA SER A 377 -15.56 4.50 9.03
C SER A 377 -14.56 5.61 8.65
N ASN A 378 -15.03 6.70 8.01
CA ASN A 378 -14.22 7.88 7.66
C ASN A 378 -12.92 7.55 6.90
N GLY A 379 -12.97 6.57 6.00
CA GLY A 379 -11.83 6.11 5.21
C GLY A 379 -10.94 5.06 5.91
N TYR A 380 -11.20 4.74 7.17
CA TYR A 380 -10.53 3.64 7.86
C TYR A 380 -11.05 2.30 7.31
N ASN A 381 -10.15 1.34 7.15
CA ASN A 381 -10.49 -0.01 6.66
C ASN A 381 -11.04 -0.88 7.81
N THR A 382 -12.25 -0.52 8.28
CA THR A 382 -12.94 -1.22 9.37
C THR A 382 -13.08 -2.72 9.09
N ALA A 383 -13.37 -3.09 7.85
CA ALA A 383 -13.54 -4.48 7.43
C ALA A 383 -12.32 -5.36 7.72
N MET A 384 -11.12 -4.82 7.50
CA MET A 384 -9.86 -5.58 7.61
C MET A 384 -9.09 -5.30 8.90
N LEU A 385 -9.11 -4.05 9.37
CA LEU A 385 -8.24 -3.55 10.45
C LEU A 385 -8.99 -3.21 11.75
N GLY A 386 -10.33 -3.24 11.74
CA GLY A 386 -11.14 -2.97 12.91
C GLY A 386 -10.75 -3.85 14.10
N GLN A 387 -10.75 -3.27 15.31
CA GLN A 387 -10.38 -3.96 16.55
C GLN A 387 -11.49 -3.73 17.58
N TYR A 388 -12.45 -4.65 17.61
CA TYR A 388 -13.67 -4.52 18.40
C TYR A 388 -13.95 -5.78 19.19
N ALA A 389 -14.54 -5.64 20.37
CA ALA A 389 -15.01 -6.78 21.15
C ALA A 389 -16.12 -7.53 20.37
N PRO A 390 -15.97 -8.84 20.11
CA PRO A 390 -16.91 -9.61 19.29
C PRO A 390 -18.22 -9.94 20.02
N GLY A 391 -18.25 -9.80 21.32
CA GLY A 391 -19.38 -10.22 22.15
C GLY A 391 -19.75 -11.69 21.89
N SER A 392 -21.02 -11.99 21.94
CA SER A 392 -21.53 -13.36 21.85
C SER A 392 -21.25 -14.11 20.53
N THR A 393 -20.67 -13.46 19.49
CA THR A 393 -20.17 -14.24 18.34
C THR A 393 -19.02 -15.14 18.76
N PHE A 394 -18.24 -14.73 19.76
CA PHE A 394 -17.14 -15.51 20.32
C PHE A 394 -17.57 -16.82 20.98
N LYS A 395 -18.86 -16.96 21.33
CA LYS A 395 -19.39 -18.23 21.86
C LYS A 395 -19.20 -19.43 20.93
N MET A 396 -18.87 -19.21 19.66
CA MET A 396 -18.41 -20.27 18.76
C MET A 396 -17.06 -20.83 19.23
N VAL A 397 -16.13 -19.95 19.66
CA VAL A 397 -14.84 -20.33 20.25
C VAL A 397 -15.04 -21.01 21.60
N ASP A 398 -15.88 -20.42 22.45
CA ASP A 398 -16.20 -20.96 23.78
C ASP A 398 -16.77 -22.39 23.67
N SER A 399 -17.73 -22.58 22.76
CA SER A 399 -18.33 -23.90 22.52
C SER A 399 -17.30 -24.94 22.05
N LEU A 400 -16.37 -24.57 21.16
CA LEU A 400 -15.29 -25.43 20.74
C LEU A 400 -14.38 -25.82 21.92
N ALA A 401 -14.05 -24.88 22.81
CA ALA A 401 -13.29 -25.15 24.02
C ALA A 401 -14.05 -26.06 24.97
N MET A 402 -15.37 -25.87 25.13
CA MET A 402 -16.24 -26.71 25.93
C MET A 402 -16.34 -28.13 25.36
N PHE A 403 -16.45 -28.32 24.05
CA PHE A 403 -16.41 -29.64 23.39
C PHE A 403 -15.12 -30.39 23.70
N ARG A 404 -13.98 -29.69 23.66
CA ARG A 404 -12.66 -30.26 23.95
C ARG A 404 -12.48 -30.65 25.43
N ASN A 405 -13.36 -30.10 26.28
CA ASN A 405 -13.50 -30.52 27.70
C ASN A 405 -14.62 -31.52 27.93
N GLY A 406 -15.06 -32.24 26.89
CA GLY A 406 -16.00 -33.39 27.00
C GLY A 406 -17.47 -33.01 26.95
N MET A 407 -17.83 -31.72 26.74
CA MET A 407 -19.23 -31.34 26.54
C MET A 407 -19.69 -31.64 25.11
N THR A 408 -20.99 -31.75 24.93
CA THR A 408 -21.67 -31.90 23.64
C THR A 408 -22.78 -30.87 23.52
N PRO A 409 -23.35 -30.62 22.32
CA PRO A 409 -24.52 -29.76 22.17
C PRO A 409 -25.69 -30.09 23.09
N ASP A 410 -25.82 -31.35 23.48
CA ASP A 410 -26.92 -31.87 24.33
C ASP A 410 -26.57 -31.87 25.83
N SER A 411 -25.33 -31.50 26.21
CA SER A 411 -24.92 -31.38 27.61
C SER A 411 -25.75 -30.29 28.31
N LYS A 412 -26.16 -30.58 29.55
CA LYS A 412 -26.95 -29.64 30.37
C LYS A 412 -26.05 -28.57 30.97
N VAL A 413 -26.51 -27.31 30.86
CA VAL A 413 -25.89 -26.10 31.45
C VAL A 413 -26.97 -25.31 32.17
N GLU A 414 -26.55 -24.55 33.21
CA GLU A 414 -27.48 -23.71 33.97
C GLU A 414 -27.46 -22.26 33.41
N CYS A 415 -28.59 -21.82 32.87
CA CYS A 415 -28.82 -20.47 32.42
C CYS A 415 -29.56 -19.70 33.51
N THR A 416 -28.82 -19.04 34.38
CA THR A 416 -29.39 -18.22 35.46
C THR A 416 -29.68 -16.78 35.01
N PRO A 417 -30.60 -16.03 35.62
CA PRO A 417 -30.81 -14.59 35.28
C PRO A 417 -29.57 -13.76 35.47
N THR A 418 -28.80 -14.03 36.52
CA THR A 418 -27.54 -13.33 36.85
C THR A 418 -26.49 -14.32 37.36
N LEU A 419 -25.20 -13.99 37.23
CA LEU A 419 -24.08 -14.70 37.82
C LEU A 419 -23.05 -13.71 38.32
N THR A 420 -22.62 -13.85 39.59
CA THR A 420 -21.61 -12.98 40.17
C THR A 420 -20.26 -13.67 40.22
N VAL A 421 -19.23 -13.00 39.70
CA VAL A 421 -17.82 -13.44 39.71
C VAL A 421 -16.99 -12.32 40.31
N ASP A 422 -16.28 -12.57 41.39
CA ASP A 422 -15.41 -11.64 42.10
C ASP A 422 -16.07 -10.27 42.36
N GLY A 423 -17.34 -10.29 42.78
CA GLY A 423 -18.12 -9.07 43.09
C GLY A 423 -18.74 -8.38 41.86
N ARG A 424 -18.42 -8.77 40.65
CA ARG A 424 -19.06 -8.27 39.41
C ARG A 424 -20.23 -9.16 39.03
N THR A 425 -21.42 -8.58 38.88
CA THR A 425 -22.61 -9.27 38.43
C THR A 425 -22.76 -9.19 36.92
N PHE A 426 -22.78 -10.36 36.26
CA PHE A 426 -23.09 -10.55 34.87
C PHE A 426 -24.55 -10.89 34.68
N LYS A 427 -25.16 -10.49 33.56
CA LYS A 427 -26.55 -10.73 33.21
C LYS A 427 -26.68 -11.18 31.77
N ASN A 428 -27.81 -11.82 31.43
CA ASN A 428 -28.18 -12.06 30.06
C ASN A 428 -28.61 -10.75 29.39
N ALA A 429 -28.75 -10.74 28.06
CA ALA A 429 -29.21 -9.58 27.30
C ALA A 429 -30.61 -9.15 27.80
N GLU A 430 -30.92 -7.85 27.63
CA GLU A 430 -32.26 -7.34 27.93
C GLU A 430 -33.31 -8.04 27.06
N GLY A 431 -34.44 -8.41 27.66
CA GLY A 431 -35.48 -9.19 26.95
C GLY A 431 -35.14 -10.67 26.76
N TYR A 432 -34.18 -11.23 27.51
CA TYR A 432 -33.87 -12.66 27.43
C TYR A 432 -35.12 -13.51 27.81
N PRO A 433 -35.49 -14.54 26.95
CA PRO A 433 -36.70 -15.32 27.16
C PRO A 433 -36.69 -16.07 28.52
N ALA A 434 -37.69 -15.87 29.35
CA ALA A 434 -37.76 -16.49 30.65
C ALA A 434 -37.88 -18.02 30.59
N GLU A 435 -38.50 -18.52 29.54
CA GLU A 435 -38.64 -19.96 29.25
C GLU A 435 -37.30 -20.63 28.87
N SER A 436 -36.29 -19.86 28.48
CA SER A 436 -34.94 -20.34 28.17
C SER A 436 -33.99 -20.25 29.38
N LEU A 437 -34.48 -19.92 30.57
CA LEU A 437 -33.73 -19.97 31.84
C LEU A 437 -33.81 -21.35 32.48
N GLY A 438 -32.88 -21.61 33.41
CA GLY A 438 -32.77 -22.87 34.18
C GLY A 438 -31.85 -23.87 33.50
N SER A 439 -32.11 -25.16 33.69
CA SER A 439 -31.32 -26.26 33.15
C SER A 439 -31.69 -26.52 31.69
N VAL A 440 -30.87 -26.01 30.78
CA VAL A 440 -31.08 -26.08 29.32
C VAL A 440 -29.94 -26.87 28.66
N THR A 441 -30.08 -27.25 27.38
CA THR A 441 -28.95 -27.83 26.63
C THR A 441 -27.95 -26.74 26.26
N LEU A 442 -26.68 -27.07 26.02
CA LEU A 442 -25.69 -26.16 25.52
C LEU A 442 -26.12 -25.56 24.15
N ARG A 443 -26.80 -26.35 23.32
CA ARG A 443 -27.43 -25.94 22.07
C ARG A 443 -28.44 -24.80 22.29
N ASP A 444 -29.34 -24.95 23.28
CA ASP A 444 -30.36 -23.96 23.60
C ASP A 444 -29.72 -22.71 24.21
N ALA A 445 -28.74 -22.86 25.11
CA ALA A 445 -27.98 -21.77 25.67
C ALA A 445 -27.23 -20.96 24.57
N PHE A 446 -26.70 -21.64 23.56
CA PHE A 446 -26.07 -21.02 22.40
C PHE A 446 -27.11 -20.32 21.49
N ALA A 447 -28.23 -20.98 21.21
CA ALA A 447 -29.29 -20.46 20.33
C ALA A 447 -29.90 -19.18 20.87
N HIS A 448 -30.15 -19.09 22.17
CA HIS A 448 -30.67 -17.92 22.87
C HIS A 448 -29.55 -17.00 23.41
N SER A 449 -28.27 -17.40 23.22
CA SER A 449 -27.10 -16.60 23.63
C SER A 449 -27.00 -16.33 25.14
N CYS A 450 -27.29 -17.34 26.00
CA CYS A 450 -27.21 -17.21 27.45
C CYS A 450 -25.78 -16.87 27.92
N ASN A 451 -25.58 -15.70 28.51
CA ASN A 451 -24.26 -15.28 29.03
C ASN A 451 -23.86 -16.10 30.26
N THR A 452 -24.76 -16.27 31.19
CA THR A 452 -24.47 -16.90 32.49
C THR A 452 -24.10 -18.37 32.35
N ALA A 453 -24.69 -19.10 31.38
CA ALA A 453 -24.33 -20.48 31.07
C ALA A 453 -22.88 -20.58 30.54
N PHE A 454 -22.47 -19.71 29.66
CA PHE A 454 -21.10 -19.68 29.14
C PHE A 454 -20.09 -19.25 30.20
N ILE A 455 -20.40 -18.21 30.99
CA ILE A 455 -19.52 -17.73 32.07
C ILE A 455 -19.35 -18.83 33.15
N SER A 456 -20.37 -19.63 33.45
CA SER A 456 -20.25 -20.69 34.44
C SER A 456 -19.29 -21.81 34.01
N ALA A 457 -19.04 -21.99 32.73
CA ALA A 457 -18.05 -22.94 32.21
C ALA A 457 -16.59 -22.52 32.43
N ARG A 458 -16.30 -21.25 32.86
CA ARG A 458 -14.94 -20.73 33.09
C ARG A 458 -14.10 -21.60 34.04
N ASP A 459 -14.74 -22.30 34.99
CA ASP A 459 -14.04 -23.15 35.95
C ASP A 459 -13.54 -24.48 35.30
N SER A 460 -14.10 -24.85 34.14
CA SER A 460 -13.72 -26.04 33.38
C SER A 460 -12.95 -25.73 32.09
N VAL A 461 -13.01 -24.47 31.61
CA VAL A 461 -12.33 -24.01 30.38
C VAL A 461 -11.35 -22.93 30.77
N SER A 462 -10.05 -23.17 30.66
CA SER A 462 -9.00 -22.18 30.93
C SER A 462 -8.88 -21.15 29.80
N GLN A 463 -8.28 -19.99 30.11
CA GLN A 463 -8.02 -18.95 29.12
C GLN A 463 -7.13 -19.45 27.96
N ALA A 464 -6.13 -20.28 28.26
CA ALA A 464 -5.27 -20.89 27.26
C ALA A 464 -6.05 -21.85 26.32
N GLN A 465 -7.08 -22.54 26.84
CA GLN A 465 -7.95 -23.37 26.00
C GLN A 465 -8.86 -22.51 25.08
N LEU A 466 -9.30 -21.33 25.54
CA LEU A 466 -9.99 -20.36 24.68
C LEU A 466 -9.07 -19.86 23.57
N GLU A 467 -7.83 -19.47 23.88
CA GLU A 467 -6.84 -19.06 22.89
C GLU A 467 -6.60 -20.16 21.84
N SER A 468 -6.39 -21.41 22.29
CA SER A 468 -6.21 -22.57 21.40
C SER A 468 -7.45 -22.84 20.54
N ALA A 469 -8.66 -22.68 21.07
CA ALA A 469 -9.89 -22.83 20.30
C ALA A 469 -10.06 -21.70 19.27
N ALA A 470 -9.69 -20.49 19.63
CA ALA A 470 -9.71 -19.32 18.73
C ALA A 470 -8.77 -19.52 17.52
N THR A 471 -7.52 -19.93 17.76
CA THR A 471 -6.57 -20.23 16.68
C THR A 471 -7.04 -21.37 15.79
N SER A 472 -7.75 -22.37 16.36
CA SER A 472 -8.37 -23.47 15.62
C SER A 472 -9.44 -23.03 14.63
N LEU A 473 -10.07 -21.87 14.89
CA LEU A 473 -11.07 -21.24 14.03
C LEU A 473 -10.50 -20.10 13.17
N GLY A 474 -9.17 -19.94 13.12
CA GLY A 474 -8.52 -18.91 12.33
C GLY A 474 -8.54 -17.52 12.95
N VAL A 475 -8.81 -17.40 14.27
CA VAL A 475 -8.74 -16.15 15.03
C VAL A 475 -7.36 -16.02 15.68
N ALA A 476 -6.77 -14.82 15.65
CA ALA A 476 -5.44 -14.53 16.20
C ALA A 476 -4.31 -15.37 15.57
N VAL A 477 -4.42 -15.66 14.28
CA VAL A 477 -3.43 -16.39 13.48
C VAL A 477 -2.85 -15.51 12.36
N GLU A 478 -1.72 -15.92 11.80
CA GLU A 478 -1.17 -15.31 10.60
C GLU A 478 -1.96 -15.67 9.35
N ALA A 479 -2.01 -14.74 8.39
CA ALA A 479 -2.63 -14.92 7.08
C ALA A 479 -1.64 -14.66 5.94
N PRO A 480 -0.62 -15.50 5.73
CA PRO A 480 0.46 -15.25 4.79
C PRO A 480 -0.01 -15.13 3.33
N LYS A 481 -1.19 -15.67 3.01
CA LYS A 481 -1.77 -15.61 1.67
C LYS A 481 -2.71 -14.45 1.44
N LEU A 482 -2.92 -13.59 2.44
CA LEU A 482 -3.87 -12.49 2.32
C LEU A 482 -3.35 -11.39 1.37
N GLY A 483 -2.06 -11.10 1.44
CA GLY A 483 -1.40 -10.13 0.57
C GLY A 483 -1.71 -8.67 0.90
N VAL A 484 -2.33 -8.40 2.05
CA VAL A 484 -2.66 -7.06 2.55
C VAL A 484 -2.71 -7.10 4.08
N ASP A 485 -2.45 -5.95 4.70
CA ASP A 485 -2.53 -5.83 6.15
C ASP A 485 -3.96 -6.08 6.66
N ALA A 486 -4.08 -6.90 7.69
CA ALA A 486 -5.35 -7.17 8.37
C ALA A 486 -5.12 -7.53 9.84
N PHE A 487 -6.14 -7.30 10.65
CA PHE A 487 -6.20 -7.74 12.03
C PHE A 487 -7.07 -8.99 12.14
N LEU A 488 -6.47 -10.15 12.40
CA LEU A 488 -7.20 -11.41 12.54
C LEU A 488 -7.62 -11.73 13.98
N GLY A 489 -7.58 -10.74 14.85
CA GLY A 489 -8.03 -10.86 16.23
C GLY A 489 -6.88 -10.93 17.23
N SER A 490 -7.26 -10.77 18.51
CA SER A 490 -6.38 -10.89 19.67
C SER A 490 -7.14 -11.60 20.78
N VAL A 491 -6.59 -12.69 21.28
CA VAL A 491 -7.13 -13.47 22.39
C VAL A 491 -6.00 -13.68 23.40
N PRO A 492 -6.11 -13.10 24.62
CA PRO A 492 -5.09 -13.28 25.65
C PRO A 492 -4.93 -14.75 26.05
N GLY A 493 -3.69 -15.22 26.19
CA GLY A 493 -3.41 -16.59 26.65
C GLY A 493 -3.59 -16.80 28.15
N ALA A 494 -3.72 -15.71 28.92
CA ALA A 494 -3.93 -15.74 30.37
C ALA A 494 -4.95 -14.66 30.79
N ALA A 495 -5.90 -15.04 31.60
CA ALA A 495 -6.83 -14.19 32.31
C ALA A 495 -7.42 -14.97 33.51
N GLU A 496 -7.80 -14.28 34.55
CA GLU A 496 -8.37 -14.86 35.77
C GLU A 496 -9.61 -14.07 36.21
N GLY A 497 -10.41 -14.63 37.10
CA GLY A 497 -11.52 -13.99 37.74
C GLY A 497 -12.51 -13.35 36.76
N THR A 498 -12.84 -12.07 36.99
CA THR A 498 -13.80 -11.32 36.17
C THR A 498 -13.30 -11.10 34.72
N GLU A 499 -12.00 -11.04 34.49
CA GLU A 499 -11.45 -10.91 33.12
C GLU A 499 -11.66 -12.19 32.32
N HIS A 500 -11.39 -13.36 32.91
CA HIS A 500 -11.68 -14.65 32.26
C HIS A 500 -13.18 -14.84 32.05
N ALA A 501 -14.02 -14.45 33.04
CA ALA A 501 -15.47 -14.48 32.87
C ALA A 501 -15.96 -13.60 31.71
N ALA A 502 -15.37 -12.44 31.51
CA ALA A 502 -15.68 -11.58 30.37
C ALA A 502 -15.20 -12.21 29.03
N SER A 503 -14.07 -12.89 29.04
CA SER A 503 -13.56 -13.62 27.86
C SER A 503 -14.52 -14.71 27.41
N MET A 504 -15.18 -15.41 28.32
CA MET A 504 -16.20 -16.45 28.04
C MET A 504 -17.46 -15.94 27.33
N ILE A 505 -17.57 -14.65 27.07
CA ILE A 505 -18.66 -14.04 26.30
C ILE A 505 -18.13 -13.03 25.25
N GLY A 506 -16.84 -13.14 24.89
CA GLY A 506 -16.23 -12.32 23.86
C GLY A 506 -16.10 -10.85 24.22
N GLN A 507 -15.89 -10.55 25.51
CA GLN A 507 -15.65 -9.21 26.04
C GLN A 507 -14.27 -9.11 26.71
N GLY A 508 -14.02 -8.06 27.46
CA GLY A 508 -12.72 -7.82 28.10
C GLY A 508 -11.66 -7.43 27.09
N LYS A 509 -10.57 -8.19 27.03
CA LYS A 509 -9.43 -7.92 26.12
C LYS A 509 -9.50 -8.70 24.80
N ILE A 510 -10.59 -9.41 24.52
CA ILE A 510 -10.79 -10.09 23.25
C ILE A 510 -11.17 -9.06 22.19
N LEU A 511 -10.43 -9.03 21.08
CA LEU A 511 -10.67 -8.15 19.96
C LEU A 511 -10.72 -8.96 18.66
N MET A 512 -11.61 -8.59 17.74
CA MET A 512 -11.74 -9.16 16.41
C MET A 512 -12.03 -8.07 15.38
N SER A 513 -11.59 -8.31 14.14
CA SER A 513 -12.07 -7.55 12.99
C SER A 513 -13.28 -8.24 12.34
N PRO A 514 -14.04 -7.55 11.50
CA PRO A 514 -15.06 -8.18 10.67
C PRO A 514 -14.51 -9.33 9.78
N LEU A 515 -13.29 -9.18 9.25
CA LEU A 515 -12.62 -10.27 8.53
C LEU A 515 -12.37 -11.46 9.44
N SER A 516 -11.83 -11.23 10.64
CA SER A 516 -11.59 -12.30 11.64
C SER A 516 -12.88 -13.05 11.98
N ALA A 517 -13.99 -12.33 12.15
CA ALA A 517 -15.30 -12.92 12.43
C ALA A 517 -15.83 -13.75 11.24
N ALA A 518 -15.63 -13.30 10.00
CA ALA A 518 -15.96 -14.07 8.80
C ALA A 518 -15.09 -15.31 8.65
N VAL A 519 -13.78 -15.23 8.95
CA VAL A 519 -12.84 -16.36 8.95
C VAL A 519 -13.25 -17.41 9.99
N MET A 520 -13.63 -16.98 11.19
CA MET A 520 -14.14 -17.85 12.24
C MET A 520 -15.37 -18.65 11.78
N ALA A 521 -16.37 -17.98 11.22
CA ALA A 521 -17.57 -18.64 10.69
C ALA A 521 -17.23 -19.55 9.48
N GLY A 522 -16.36 -19.10 8.59
CA GLY A 522 -15.89 -19.88 7.44
C GLY A 522 -15.13 -21.14 7.86
N SER A 523 -14.37 -21.10 8.95
CA SER A 523 -13.66 -22.28 9.49
C SER A 523 -14.61 -23.35 10.00
N VAL A 524 -15.74 -22.95 10.59
CA VAL A 524 -16.83 -23.88 10.95
C VAL A 524 -17.44 -24.50 9.69
N ALA A 525 -17.78 -23.70 8.69
CA ALA A 525 -18.36 -24.19 7.44
C ALA A 525 -17.44 -25.15 6.68
N LYS A 526 -16.15 -24.89 6.67
CA LYS A 526 -15.14 -25.72 6.01
C LYS A 526 -14.80 -26.99 6.77
N GLY A 527 -14.98 -27.00 8.10
CA GLY A 527 -14.51 -28.06 8.99
C GLY A 527 -12.98 -28.12 9.12
N SER A 528 -12.31 -27.01 8.87
CA SER A 528 -10.87 -26.79 9.05
C SER A 528 -10.57 -25.29 9.05
N PRO A 529 -9.44 -24.85 9.63
CA PRO A 529 -9.10 -23.43 9.63
C PRO A 529 -9.07 -22.84 8.22
N VAL A 530 -9.71 -21.69 8.04
CA VAL A 530 -9.65 -20.93 6.79
C VAL A 530 -8.47 -19.99 6.85
N SER A 531 -7.56 -20.07 5.89
CA SER A 531 -6.55 -19.05 5.63
C SER A 531 -7.13 -18.08 4.59
N PRO A 532 -7.45 -16.83 4.96
CA PRO A 532 -8.01 -15.89 4.01
C PRO A 532 -6.99 -15.52 2.92
N GLN A 533 -7.49 -15.35 1.69
CA GLN A 533 -6.72 -14.96 0.53
C GLN A 533 -7.41 -13.80 -0.18
N LEU A 534 -6.67 -12.74 -0.49
CA LEU A 534 -7.17 -11.61 -1.25
C LEU A 534 -6.33 -11.34 -2.49
N VAL A 535 -5.01 -11.18 -2.33
CA VAL A 535 -4.10 -10.94 -3.46
C VAL A 535 -3.55 -12.28 -3.95
N LEU A 536 -3.71 -12.53 -5.26
CA LEU A 536 -3.38 -13.82 -5.88
C LEU A 536 -1.93 -13.90 -6.38
N ASN A 537 -1.31 -12.77 -6.67
CA ASN A 537 0.04 -12.67 -7.25
C ASN A 537 0.94 -11.72 -6.45
N ALA A 538 0.82 -11.74 -5.12
CA ALA A 538 1.64 -10.92 -4.22
C ALA A 538 3.15 -11.13 -4.42
N ASP A 539 3.57 -12.36 -4.72
CA ASP A 539 4.98 -12.73 -4.93
C ASP A 539 5.60 -12.09 -6.18
N ALA A 540 4.77 -11.70 -7.16
CA ALA A 540 5.22 -10.98 -8.35
C ALA A 540 5.72 -9.55 -8.03
N ALA A 541 5.41 -9.03 -6.85
CA ALA A 541 5.81 -7.68 -6.41
C ALA A 541 7.25 -7.60 -5.87
N VAL A 542 7.99 -8.71 -5.81
CA VAL A 542 9.37 -8.77 -5.27
C VAL A 542 10.41 -8.94 -6.36
N PRO A 543 10.86 -7.86 -7.06
CA PRO A 543 12.15 -7.85 -7.69
C PRO A 543 13.20 -7.43 -6.63
N GLY A 544 13.85 -8.42 -5.97
CA GLY A 544 15.15 -8.22 -5.30
C GLY A 544 15.18 -7.31 -4.06
N GLY A 545 14.17 -7.31 -3.20
CA GLY A 545 14.20 -6.56 -1.94
C GLY A 545 13.58 -7.35 -0.81
N ALA A 546 14.37 -7.63 0.23
CA ALA A 546 13.93 -8.33 1.42
C ALA A 546 12.65 -7.71 2.00
N ALA A 547 11.67 -8.56 2.27
CA ALA A 547 10.55 -8.24 3.12
C ALA A 547 11.09 -7.88 4.51
N SER A 548 11.14 -6.60 4.83
CA SER A 548 11.25 -6.15 6.22
C SER A 548 10.78 -4.69 6.30
N GLY A 549 9.75 -4.48 7.08
CA GLY A 549 9.32 -3.16 7.49
C GLY A 549 7.84 -2.92 7.28
N SER A 550 7.02 -3.33 8.25
CA SER A 550 5.70 -2.75 8.43
C SER A 550 5.82 -1.22 8.42
N PRO A 551 5.12 -0.51 7.54
CA PRO A 551 5.00 0.93 7.69
C PRO A 551 4.11 1.20 8.90
N THR A 552 4.70 1.82 9.90
CA THR A 552 3.97 2.38 11.04
C THR A 552 2.96 3.40 10.50
N ALA A 553 1.70 3.06 10.53
CA ALA A 553 0.63 3.99 10.23
C ALA A 553 0.72 5.15 11.22
N ALA A 554 0.86 6.36 10.71
CA ALA A 554 0.66 7.58 11.48
C ALA A 554 -0.82 7.66 11.84
N ALA A 555 -1.16 7.14 13.01
CA ALA A 555 -2.46 7.27 13.62
C ALA A 555 -2.60 8.65 14.22
N ALA A 556 -3.68 9.35 13.89
CA ALA A 556 -4.20 10.42 14.69
C ALA A 556 -4.55 9.84 16.07
N THR A 557 -3.88 10.29 17.08
CA THR A 557 -3.99 9.84 18.47
C THR A 557 -5.33 10.21 19.08
N PRO A 558 -6.05 9.24 19.68
CA PRO A 558 -6.70 9.48 20.95
C PRO A 558 -5.75 9.04 22.07
N SER A 559 -5.41 9.99 22.92
CA SER A 559 -4.60 9.81 24.11
C SER A 559 -5.23 8.79 25.05
N SER A 560 -4.68 7.58 25.11
CA SER A 560 -4.75 6.74 26.31
C SER A 560 -3.48 5.91 26.38
N SER A 561 -2.70 6.17 27.41
CA SER A 561 -1.51 5.46 27.79
C SER A 561 -1.80 4.00 28.16
N ALA A 562 -1.38 3.07 27.29
CA ALA A 562 -0.90 1.74 27.67
C ALA A 562 -0.13 1.17 26.47
N SER A 563 1.17 1.04 26.64
CA SER A 563 2.08 0.34 25.76
C SER A 563 1.82 -1.17 25.90
N ASP A 564 1.03 -1.75 24.98
CA ASP A 564 1.04 -3.18 24.74
C ASP A 564 0.79 -3.38 23.24
N ALA A 565 1.87 -3.59 22.49
CA ALA A 565 1.77 -4.11 21.13
C ALA A 565 1.05 -5.47 21.19
N PRO A 566 0.12 -5.76 20.26
CA PRO A 566 -0.54 -7.06 20.22
C PRO A 566 0.51 -8.17 20.13
N PRO A 567 0.34 -9.29 20.86
CA PRO A 567 1.28 -10.41 20.79
C PRO A 567 1.35 -10.95 19.36
N PRO A 568 2.51 -11.51 18.94
CA PRO A 568 2.68 -12.04 17.60
C PRO A 568 1.63 -13.12 17.30
N ALA A 569 1.07 -13.09 16.11
CA ALA A 569 0.08 -14.04 15.62
C ALA A 569 0.67 -15.47 15.62
N LYS A 570 -0.14 -16.45 16.03
CA LYS A 570 0.25 -17.86 16.18
C LYS A 570 -0.34 -18.71 15.06
N THR A 571 0.26 -19.84 14.78
CA THR A 571 -0.37 -20.91 13.98
C THR A 571 -1.25 -21.79 14.88
N ALA A 572 -2.32 -22.36 14.32
CA ALA A 572 -3.22 -23.25 15.08
C ALA A 572 -2.51 -24.55 15.47
N ASP A 573 -2.29 -24.75 16.75
CA ASP A 573 -1.66 -25.98 17.27
C ASP A 573 -2.58 -27.22 17.13
N LYS A 574 -3.90 -27.02 17.21
CA LYS A 574 -4.92 -28.09 17.11
C LYS A 574 -6.06 -27.58 16.19
N PRO A 575 -6.06 -27.94 14.89
CA PRO A 575 -7.16 -27.59 13.98
C PRO A 575 -8.51 -28.10 14.47
N ILE A 576 -9.60 -27.42 14.09
CA ILE A 576 -10.96 -27.92 14.31
C ILE A 576 -11.17 -29.23 13.54
N THR A 577 -11.82 -30.21 14.17
CA THR A 577 -12.21 -31.48 13.50
C THR A 577 -13.55 -31.33 12.79
N LYS A 578 -13.87 -32.25 11.88
CA LYS A 578 -15.16 -32.26 11.18
C LYS A 578 -16.34 -32.45 12.14
N GLU A 579 -16.18 -33.27 13.17
CA GLU A 579 -17.19 -33.55 14.19
C GLU A 579 -17.45 -32.29 15.02
N GLU A 580 -16.39 -31.62 15.47
CA GLU A 580 -16.50 -30.33 16.19
C GLU A 580 -17.19 -29.27 15.33
N ALA A 581 -16.81 -29.17 14.04
CA ALA A 581 -17.39 -28.21 13.09
C ALA A 581 -18.87 -28.51 12.81
N THR A 582 -19.24 -29.80 12.66
CA THR A 582 -20.64 -30.20 12.46
C THR A 582 -21.46 -29.80 13.68
N ALA A 583 -20.98 -30.09 14.90
CA ALA A 583 -21.67 -29.73 16.13
C ALA A 583 -21.86 -28.22 16.26
N LEU A 584 -20.84 -27.39 15.90
CA LEU A 584 -20.95 -25.95 15.88
C LEU A 584 -21.93 -25.45 14.80
N ALA A 585 -21.90 -26.02 13.59
CA ALA A 585 -22.81 -25.67 12.50
C ALA A 585 -24.28 -25.97 12.89
N ASP A 586 -24.53 -27.09 13.55
CA ASP A 586 -25.86 -27.43 14.09
C ASP A 586 -26.34 -26.44 15.15
N MET A 587 -25.43 -25.99 16.04
CA MET A 587 -25.75 -24.94 17.00
C MET A 587 -25.98 -23.58 16.34
N MET A 588 -25.21 -23.23 15.31
CA MET A 588 -25.47 -22.04 14.51
C MET A 588 -26.81 -22.11 13.78
N ARG A 589 -27.20 -23.32 13.31
CA ARG A 589 -28.52 -23.52 12.71
C ARG A 589 -29.63 -23.33 13.75
N ALA A 590 -29.43 -23.79 15.00
CA ALA A 590 -30.39 -23.61 16.08
C ALA A 590 -30.66 -22.11 16.42
N VAL A 591 -29.69 -21.22 16.25
CA VAL A 591 -29.90 -19.76 16.37
C VAL A 591 -30.97 -19.26 15.40
N VAL A 592 -31.03 -19.84 14.21
CA VAL A 592 -32.02 -19.48 13.15
C VAL A 592 -33.35 -20.20 13.36
N THR A 593 -33.34 -21.48 13.75
CA THR A 593 -34.57 -22.32 13.81
C THR A 593 -35.35 -22.18 15.12
N SER A 594 -34.66 -21.95 16.25
CA SER A 594 -35.27 -21.86 17.57
C SER A 594 -34.81 -20.66 18.39
N GLY A 595 -33.74 -19.95 17.96
CA GLY A 595 -33.22 -18.75 18.61
C GLY A 595 -33.79 -17.44 18.01
N HIS A 596 -33.06 -16.37 18.27
CA HIS A 596 -33.52 -15.01 17.91
C HIS A 596 -33.18 -14.54 16.49
N ALA A 597 -32.61 -15.44 15.62
CA ALA A 597 -32.34 -15.13 14.21
C ALA A 597 -33.35 -15.76 13.24
N GLY A 598 -34.58 -16.02 13.67
CA GLY A 598 -35.65 -16.61 12.86
C GLY A 598 -35.97 -15.84 11.56
N PHE A 599 -35.66 -14.56 11.49
CA PHE A 599 -35.77 -13.73 10.30
C PHE A 599 -34.88 -14.19 9.13
N LEU A 600 -33.89 -15.07 9.36
CA LEU A 600 -33.05 -15.68 8.32
C LEU A 600 -33.64 -16.95 7.72
N MET A 601 -34.77 -17.43 8.22
CA MET A 601 -35.45 -18.62 7.69
C MET A 601 -35.91 -18.45 6.23
N ASP A 602 -36.25 -17.21 5.85
CA ASP A 602 -36.76 -16.88 4.53
C ASP A 602 -35.67 -16.62 3.48
N VAL A 603 -34.38 -16.66 3.88
CA VAL A 603 -33.26 -16.50 2.93
C VAL A 603 -33.26 -17.68 1.97
N PRO A 604 -33.39 -17.45 0.65
CA PRO A 604 -33.50 -18.53 -0.32
C PRO A 604 -32.14 -19.25 -0.51
N GLY A 605 -32.19 -20.55 -0.81
CA GLY A 605 -31.00 -21.37 -1.07
C GLY A 605 -30.66 -22.32 0.07
N SER A 606 -29.38 -22.45 0.38
CA SER A 606 -28.92 -23.35 1.47
C SER A 606 -29.40 -22.87 2.84
N PRO A 607 -29.66 -23.77 3.79
CA PRO A 607 -30.01 -23.36 5.15
C PRO A 607 -28.94 -22.43 5.76
N VAL A 608 -29.37 -21.32 6.35
CA VAL A 608 -28.47 -20.36 7.03
C VAL A 608 -28.19 -20.85 8.45
N GLY A 609 -26.91 -20.90 8.85
CA GLY A 609 -26.47 -20.96 10.22
C GLY A 609 -25.92 -19.61 10.64
N ALA A 610 -26.21 -19.11 11.85
CA ALA A 610 -25.79 -17.78 12.26
C ALA A 610 -25.42 -17.72 13.75
N LYS A 611 -24.71 -16.63 14.14
CA LYS A 611 -24.53 -16.22 15.54
C LYS A 611 -24.51 -14.72 15.64
N THR A 612 -25.35 -14.16 16.50
CA THR A 612 -25.37 -12.74 16.83
C THR A 612 -24.38 -12.41 17.94
N GLY A 613 -23.90 -11.20 17.95
CA GLY A 613 -23.07 -10.62 19.01
C GLY A 613 -23.54 -9.23 19.39
N THR A 614 -23.44 -8.93 20.67
CA THR A 614 -23.61 -7.59 21.22
C THR A 614 -22.53 -7.43 22.28
N ALA A 615 -21.71 -6.40 22.17
CA ALA A 615 -20.63 -6.13 23.13
C ALA A 615 -20.74 -4.71 23.65
N GLU A 616 -20.80 -4.55 24.96
CA GLU A 616 -20.84 -3.24 25.60
C GLU A 616 -19.45 -2.57 25.55
N PHE A 617 -19.43 -1.26 25.28
CA PHE A 617 -18.22 -0.44 25.29
C PHE A 617 -18.51 0.99 25.75
N GLY A 618 -17.43 1.75 26.03
CA GLY A 618 -17.56 3.12 26.53
C GLY A 618 -17.75 3.18 28.03
N LYS A 619 -17.96 4.39 28.56
CA LYS A 619 -18.16 4.69 29.98
C LYS A 619 -19.55 5.28 30.26
N GLU A 620 -20.38 5.40 29.25
CA GLU A 620 -21.73 5.93 29.30
C GLU A 620 -22.65 4.99 30.12
N ASN A 621 -23.76 5.52 30.60
CA ASN A 621 -24.77 4.72 31.27
C ASN A 621 -26.16 5.04 30.68
N PRO A 622 -26.78 4.10 29.91
CA PRO A 622 -26.28 2.78 29.59
C PRO A 622 -25.06 2.84 28.63
N PRO A 623 -24.19 1.81 28.63
CA PRO A 623 -23.05 1.73 27.74
C PRO A 623 -23.50 1.61 26.28
N LYS A 624 -22.68 2.10 25.35
CA LYS A 624 -22.86 1.84 23.92
C LYS A 624 -22.62 0.36 23.61
N THR A 625 -23.13 -0.10 22.47
CA THR A 625 -22.99 -1.51 22.07
C THR A 625 -22.50 -1.65 20.63
N HIS A 626 -21.54 -2.53 20.43
CA HIS A 626 -21.20 -3.08 19.12
C HIS A 626 -22.26 -4.11 18.72
N ALA A 627 -22.79 -3.99 17.51
CA ALA A 627 -23.73 -4.93 16.93
C ALA A 627 -23.06 -5.83 15.90
N TRP A 628 -23.11 -7.14 16.12
CA TRP A 628 -22.50 -8.15 15.27
C TRP A 628 -23.48 -9.21 14.83
N ILE A 629 -23.30 -9.74 13.63
CA ILE A 629 -23.83 -11.03 13.21
C ILE A 629 -22.87 -11.71 12.26
N VAL A 630 -22.64 -13.01 12.45
CA VAL A 630 -21.92 -13.84 11.50
C VAL A 630 -22.85 -14.93 10.99
N ALA A 631 -22.70 -15.31 9.72
CA ALA A 631 -23.50 -16.37 9.14
C ALA A 631 -22.70 -17.21 8.16
N VAL A 632 -23.20 -18.43 7.96
CA VAL A 632 -22.79 -19.36 6.90
C VAL A 632 -24.01 -19.69 6.06
N HIS A 633 -23.89 -19.59 4.74
CA HIS A 633 -24.92 -19.89 3.76
C HIS A 633 -24.29 -20.61 2.56
N GLY A 634 -24.36 -21.93 2.55
CA GLY A 634 -23.64 -22.74 1.57
C GLY A 634 -22.12 -22.52 1.66
N ASP A 635 -21.48 -22.20 0.54
CA ASP A 635 -20.03 -21.88 0.49
C ASP A 635 -19.77 -20.36 0.59
N LEU A 636 -20.53 -19.70 1.46
CA LEU A 636 -20.38 -18.27 1.77
C LEU A 636 -20.43 -18.06 3.28
N ALA A 637 -19.40 -17.45 3.85
CA ALA A 637 -19.36 -16.97 5.22
C ALA A 637 -19.35 -15.44 5.23
N VAL A 638 -20.23 -14.85 6.04
CA VAL A 638 -20.44 -13.39 6.08
C VAL A 638 -20.38 -12.90 7.52
N ALA A 639 -19.69 -11.78 7.73
CA ALA A 639 -19.73 -11.03 8.98
C ALA A 639 -20.26 -9.62 8.71
N VAL A 640 -21.21 -9.18 9.53
CA VAL A 640 -21.73 -7.80 9.53
C VAL A 640 -21.46 -7.17 10.90
N PHE A 641 -20.94 -5.97 10.88
CA PHE A 641 -20.57 -5.19 12.05
C PHE A 641 -21.10 -3.76 11.95
N VAL A 642 -21.60 -3.25 13.09
CA VAL A 642 -21.93 -1.83 13.29
C VAL A 642 -21.39 -1.40 14.64
N GLU A 643 -20.54 -0.36 14.68
CA GLU A 643 -19.80 0.08 15.87
C GLU A 643 -20.73 0.55 16.97
N GLU A 644 -21.69 1.44 16.66
CA GLU A 644 -22.73 1.91 17.59
C GLU A 644 -24.09 1.43 17.08
N GLY A 645 -24.59 0.37 17.69
CA GLY A 645 -25.89 -0.20 17.34
C GLY A 645 -26.65 -0.65 18.58
N GLY A 646 -27.78 -1.28 18.36
CA GLY A 646 -28.50 -1.99 19.40
C GLY A 646 -28.03 -3.45 19.51
N LEU A 647 -28.98 -4.38 19.57
CA LEU A 647 -28.70 -5.80 19.54
C LEU A 647 -28.24 -6.23 18.13
N GLY A 648 -27.32 -7.18 18.07
CA GLY A 648 -26.83 -7.70 16.79
C GLY A 648 -27.94 -8.22 15.87
N ALA A 649 -28.98 -8.86 16.43
CA ALA A 649 -30.13 -9.35 15.66
C ALA A 649 -30.96 -8.22 15.02
N THR A 650 -31.11 -7.08 15.69
CA THR A 650 -31.98 -5.97 15.23
C THR A 650 -31.23 -4.92 14.43
N THR A 651 -29.93 -4.78 14.60
CA THR A 651 -29.10 -3.82 13.86
C THR A 651 -28.39 -4.46 12.69
N SER A 652 -27.53 -5.45 12.93
CA SER A 652 -26.73 -6.11 11.89
C SER A 652 -27.51 -7.22 11.15
N GLY A 653 -28.56 -7.78 11.80
CA GLY A 653 -29.39 -8.84 11.24
C GLY A 653 -30.10 -8.48 9.92
N PRO A 654 -30.81 -7.34 9.82
CA PRO A 654 -31.45 -6.90 8.59
C PRO A 654 -30.45 -6.70 7.44
N LEU A 655 -29.28 -6.12 7.72
CA LEU A 655 -28.21 -5.90 6.75
C LEU A 655 -27.69 -7.25 6.20
N LEU A 656 -27.48 -8.22 7.09
CA LEU A 656 -27.08 -9.58 6.71
C LEU A 656 -28.16 -10.27 5.86
N LYS A 657 -29.42 -10.18 6.25
CA LYS A 657 -30.53 -10.77 5.50
C LYS A 657 -30.60 -10.22 4.07
N GLU A 658 -30.48 -8.89 3.93
CA GLU A 658 -30.47 -8.21 2.65
C GLU A 658 -29.29 -8.72 1.79
N PHE A 659 -28.09 -8.76 2.38
CA PHE A 659 -26.89 -9.23 1.69
C PHE A 659 -27.07 -10.68 1.21
N LEU A 660 -27.43 -11.63 2.09
CA LEU A 660 -27.59 -13.04 1.74
C LEU A 660 -28.71 -13.29 0.74
N THR A 661 -29.77 -12.47 0.75
CA THR A 661 -30.88 -12.60 -0.22
C THR A 661 -30.45 -12.17 -1.63
N ALA A 662 -29.60 -11.17 -1.73
CA ALA A 662 -29.14 -10.63 -3.01
C ALA A 662 -27.84 -11.31 -3.53
N ALA A 663 -27.02 -11.88 -2.65
CA ALA A 663 -25.79 -12.57 -3.00
C ALA A 663 -26.13 -13.96 -3.60
N ARG A 664 -26.23 -14.06 -4.92
CA ARG A 664 -26.57 -15.30 -5.67
C ARG A 664 -25.43 -15.73 -6.57
#